data_684933c26399dd8ab75ec76bc7391d0b
#
_entry.id   684933c26399dd8ab75ec76bc7391d0b
#
_cell.length_a   1.000
_cell.length_b   1.000
_cell.length_c   1.000
_cell.angle_alpha   90.00
_cell.angle_beta   90.00
_cell.angle_gamma   90.00
#
_symmetry.space_group_name_H-M   'P 1'
#
loop_
_entity.id
_entity.type
_entity.pdbx_description
1 polymer ?
#
loop_
_entity_poly.entity_id
_entity_poly.type
_entity_poly.pdbx_seq_one_letter_code
_entity_poly.pdbx_strand_id
1 'polypeptide(L)'
;MRIILIGRSDPTSCIPRLRVAGLLSELRAKDLAFSVAESAALLDTHGLRVDTADITQLHRRTEGWPAGLRLAALTIEQAEDVHTAVAQFTGSNHAVADYLFTEVIRGMPADLVEFLLATCAPEELDIGLARQLSGRQDAGQVLERLSRANALVLQMADPAVYRYHSILRTYLAAELTKRAPARLLRQHMVTADWLIGKPSYAAALSHSVASGDENHLVRLIERNGIRMIHSGKGGRLLAAAREAKLPLDRLPLIAAMAALAALDVGDLATADTVLAAHSHSAFDPRSTMLFRIAHVQRRMLGGDVISALDRTSMLSWARTGEPDLDLLMLVCRGSARLRPGDTAGAINDLTAALELATSLGHDETVLWTLSQLSGATGSACDFLGMQHWSNRAIEFARPRGWARSPRLAYAYLLAAWTGFQTGEIDSQSLYAQLAEEALGRHPNVEVELGVRSMAALAAFESSTGFGRYEAATHFHDLWQAPAAREVSPALTGFAVPQEVRLALSIGELTWARDAAARVAGRFPGSAEALVLAAEVLAARGKNREALTILRRLRQDDVPVHVRTTLVAADVLAARLILAAGDRHGSLSRLIDAFDWADQRGFRRPFLDAGAWLAELIATSTGEFGRHERFAAQILQSLTDSDDSAGRPTSIVSPLTRRETEVLRDLPSQRYFDQIAQDYGVSVNTVKTHVASIYRKLGVTGRREAVLEARRIGLL
;
A
#
# COMPACT_ATOMS: atom_id res chain seq x y z
N MET A 1 43.46 26.84 -33.52
CA MET A 1 43.33 25.53 -34.21
C MET A 1 42.36 24.67 -33.41
N ARG A 2 41.35 24.09 -34.04
CA ARG A 2 40.45 23.09 -33.41
C ARG A 2 40.86 21.71 -33.92
N ILE A 3 41.12 20.79 -32.99
CA ILE A 3 41.52 19.40 -33.27
C ILE A 3 40.46 18.48 -32.76
N ILE A 4 40.01 17.55 -33.59
CA ILE A 4 39.09 16.45 -33.19
C ILE A 4 39.94 15.17 -33.20
N LEU A 5 39.98 14.51 -32.04
CA LEU A 5 40.64 13.21 -31.86
C LEU A 5 39.55 12.14 -31.69
N ILE A 6 39.59 11.12 -32.54
CA ILE A 6 38.70 9.96 -32.44
C ILE A 6 39.57 8.74 -32.17
N GLY A 7 39.28 8.02 -31.12
CA GLY A 7 40.04 6.84 -30.75
C GLY A 7 39.27 5.88 -29.87
N ARG A 8 39.69 4.62 -29.84
CA ARG A 8 39.13 3.57 -28.94
C ARG A 8 39.68 3.67 -27.52
N SER A 9 40.81 4.39 -27.30
CA SER A 9 41.45 4.58 -25.99
C SER A 9 41.83 6.04 -25.83
N ASP A 10 41.92 6.47 -24.56
CA ASP A 10 42.37 7.81 -24.23
C ASP A 10 43.82 8.03 -24.62
N PRO A 11 44.16 9.16 -25.30
CA PRO A 11 45.54 9.55 -25.54
C PRO A 11 46.21 9.88 -24.20
N THR A 12 47.39 9.29 -23.97
CA THR A 12 48.00 9.20 -22.66
C THR A 12 48.68 10.49 -22.13
N SER A 13 48.91 11.53 -22.95
CA SER A 13 49.90 12.55 -22.56
C SER A 13 49.36 13.97 -22.28
N CYS A 14 48.19 14.36 -22.73
CA CYS A 14 47.76 15.79 -22.62
C CYS A 14 46.36 16.03 -22.05
N ILE A 15 45.51 15.03 -21.97
CA ILE A 15 44.10 15.16 -21.59
C ILE A 15 43.90 15.82 -20.20
N PRO A 16 44.56 15.43 -19.11
CA PRO A 16 44.35 16.05 -17.81
C PRO A 16 44.61 17.56 -17.80
N ARG A 17 45.67 17.99 -18.48
CA ARG A 17 46.04 19.42 -18.58
C ARG A 17 45.00 20.22 -19.39
N LEU A 18 44.55 19.68 -20.51
CA LEU A 18 43.51 20.32 -21.36
C LEU A 18 42.14 20.39 -20.64
N ARG A 19 41.82 19.35 -19.83
CA ARG A 19 40.60 19.32 -19.02
C ARG A 19 40.60 20.41 -17.96
N VAL A 20 41.70 20.56 -17.22
CA VAL A 20 41.86 21.59 -16.17
C VAL A 20 41.84 22.99 -16.80
N ALA A 21 42.41 23.14 -18.02
CA ALA A 21 42.44 24.40 -18.73
C ALA A 21 41.08 24.76 -19.39
N GLY A 22 40.06 23.90 -19.34
CA GLY A 22 38.76 24.12 -20.00
C GLY A 22 38.82 24.10 -21.54
N LEU A 23 39.88 23.51 -22.11
CA LEU A 23 40.15 23.49 -23.55
C LEU A 23 39.75 22.14 -24.20
N LEU A 24 39.12 21.24 -23.45
CA LEU A 24 38.72 19.91 -23.89
C LEU A 24 37.21 19.73 -23.77
N SER A 25 36.58 19.37 -24.86
CA SER A 25 35.23 18.77 -24.85
C SER A 25 35.35 17.27 -25.12
N GLU A 26 34.76 16.47 -24.25
CA GLU A 26 34.83 15.01 -24.33
C GLU A 26 33.46 14.45 -24.66
N LEU A 27 33.41 13.58 -25.67
CA LEU A 27 32.24 12.73 -25.97
C LEU A 27 32.62 11.29 -25.64
N ARG A 28 31.92 10.71 -24.68
CA ARG A 28 32.15 9.34 -24.19
C ARG A 28 31.05 8.39 -24.67
N ALA A 29 31.23 7.11 -24.45
CA ALA A 29 30.26 6.09 -24.87
C ALA A 29 28.81 6.42 -24.43
N LYS A 30 28.62 6.96 -23.21
CA LYS A 30 27.31 7.37 -22.72
C LYS A 30 26.68 8.55 -23.50
N ASP A 31 27.52 9.44 -24.03
CA ASP A 31 27.07 10.61 -24.78
C ASP A 31 26.77 10.24 -26.25
N LEU A 32 27.29 9.09 -26.71
CA LEU A 32 27.09 8.52 -28.03
C LEU A 32 26.05 7.40 -28.08
N ALA A 33 25.55 6.98 -26.93
CA ALA A 33 24.47 6.00 -26.82
C ALA A 33 23.18 6.62 -27.37
N PHE A 34 22.47 5.88 -28.22
CA PHE A 34 21.18 6.30 -28.73
C PHE A 34 20.13 6.30 -27.64
N SER A 35 19.25 7.28 -27.67
CA SER A 35 17.99 7.27 -26.91
C SER A 35 17.01 6.23 -27.50
N VAL A 36 15.91 5.97 -26.81
CA VAL A 36 14.84 5.09 -27.33
C VAL A 36 14.28 5.64 -28.64
N ALA A 37 14.15 6.97 -28.78
CA ALA A 37 13.67 7.62 -29.99
C ALA A 37 14.65 7.48 -31.16
N GLU A 38 15.95 7.65 -30.91
CA GLU A 38 17.00 7.46 -31.93
C GLU A 38 17.13 5.97 -32.30
N SER A 39 16.91 5.05 -31.35
CA SER A 39 16.85 3.61 -31.63
C SER A 39 15.67 3.28 -32.55
N ALA A 40 14.50 3.91 -32.34
CA ALA A 40 13.35 3.77 -33.23
C ALA A 40 13.67 4.31 -34.63
N ALA A 41 14.26 5.52 -34.73
CA ALA A 41 14.63 6.12 -36.02
C ALA A 41 15.62 5.25 -36.79
N LEU A 42 16.58 4.61 -36.11
CA LEU A 42 17.49 3.67 -36.75
C LEU A 42 16.73 2.48 -37.37
N LEU A 43 15.82 1.87 -36.65
CA LEU A 43 15.02 0.72 -37.11
C LEU A 43 14.13 1.13 -38.29
N ASP A 44 13.54 2.33 -38.25
CA ASP A 44 12.76 2.90 -39.37
C ASP A 44 13.60 3.09 -40.64
N THR A 45 14.88 3.50 -40.54
CA THR A 45 15.78 3.59 -41.69
C THR A 45 16.06 2.26 -42.37
N HIS A 46 15.92 1.14 -41.62
CA HIS A 46 15.98 -0.22 -42.12
C HIS A 46 14.62 -0.75 -42.61
N GLY A 47 13.57 0.09 -42.63
CA GLY A 47 12.22 -0.30 -43.06
C GLY A 47 11.48 -1.24 -42.08
N LEU A 48 11.97 -1.35 -40.84
CA LEU A 48 11.42 -2.24 -39.82
C LEU A 48 10.34 -1.51 -39.04
N ARG A 49 9.14 -2.06 -39.03
CA ARG A 49 8.05 -1.62 -38.15
C ARG A 49 8.07 -2.45 -36.85
N VAL A 50 8.61 -1.84 -35.82
CA VAL A 50 8.75 -2.47 -34.47
C VAL A 50 7.88 -1.67 -33.51
N ASP A 51 7.16 -2.34 -32.62
CA ASP A 51 6.35 -1.64 -31.63
C ASP A 51 7.20 -0.99 -30.53
N THR A 52 6.59 -0.06 -29.78
CA THR A 52 7.31 0.73 -28.77
C THR A 52 7.83 -0.14 -27.61
N ALA A 53 7.16 -1.24 -27.29
CA ALA A 53 7.58 -2.16 -26.24
C ALA A 53 8.84 -2.93 -26.67
N ASP A 54 8.86 -3.42 -27.89
CA ASP A 54 9.99 -4.13 -28.50
C ASP A 54 11.19 -3.19 -28.71
N ILE A 55 10.97 -1.96 -29.17
CA ILE A 55 12.03 -0.93 -29.26
C ILE A 55 12.66 -0.67 -27.89
N THR A 56 11.83 -0.51 -26.86
CA THR A 56 12.31 -0.31 -25.48
C THR A 56 13.10 -1.52 -24.98
N GLN A 57 12.69 -2.73 -25.34
CA GLN A 57 13.39 -3.96 -24.99
C GLN A 57 14.74 -4.07 -25.71
N LEU A 58 14.81 -3.78 -27.00
CA LEU A 58 16.06 -3.73 -27.77
C LEU A 58 17.01 -2.67 -27.24
N HIS A 59 16.50 -1.47 -26.99
CA HIS A 59 17.28 -0.38 -26.43
C HIS A 59 17.89 -0.79 -25.07
N ARG A 60 17.11 -1.40 -24.19
CA ARG A 60 17.61 -1.88 -22.88
C ARG A 60 18.66 -2.98 -23.04
N ARG A 61 18.54 -3.89 -24.02
CA ARG A 61 19.51 -4.97 -24.28
C ARG A 61 20.79 -4.45 -24.92
N THR A 62 20.68 -3.47 -25.81
CA THR A 62 21.83 -2.86 -26.48
C THR A 62 22.41 -1.67 -25.72
N GLU A 63 21.73 -1.21 -24.65
CA GLU A 63 22.09 -0.01 -23.88
C GLU A 63 22.29 1.24 -24.78
N GLY A 64 21.53 1.30 -25.89
CA GLY A 64 21.65 2.34 -26.91
C GLY A 64 22.92 2.25 -27.76
N TRP A 65 23.70 1.16 -27.70
CA TRP A 65 24.91 1.00 -28.49
C TRP A 65 24.57 0.93 -30.00
N PRO A 66 25.03 1.89 -30.83
CA PRO A 66 24.60 1.98 -32.23
C PRO A 66 24.94 0.73 -33.06
N ALA A 67 26.15 0.15 -32.88
CA ALA A 67 26.51 -1.07 -33.59
C ALA A 67 25.65 -2.25 -33.17
N GLY A 68 25.32 -2.37 -31.87
CA GLY A 68 24.40 -3.39 -31.33
C GLY A 68 23.00 -3.25 -31.93
N LEU A 69 22.48 -2.04 -32.00
CA LEU A 69 21.18 -1.75 -32.61
C LEU A 69 21.16 -2.08 -34.13
N ARG A 70 22.25 -1.78 -34.86
CA ARG A 70 22.35 -2.16 -36.25
C ARG A 70 22.41 -3.66 -36.46
N LEU A 71 23.14 -4.39 -35.63
CA LEU A 71 23.16 -5.86 -35.66
C LEU A 71 21.80 -6.47 -35.31
N ALA A 72 21.05 -5.82 -34.39
CA ALA A 72 19.67 -6.18 -34.10
C ALA A 72 18.77 -5.97 -35.31
N ALA A 73 18.87 -4.83 -36.01
CA ALA A 73 18.12 -4.58 -37.23
C ALA A 73 18.35 -5.65 -38.29
N LEU A 74 19.62 -5.98 -38.58
CA LEU A 74 19.98 -7.04 -39.54
C LEU A 74 19.44 -8.42 -39.12
N THR A 75 19.35 -8.69 -37.82
CA THR A 75 18.80 -9.95 -37.33
C THR A 75 17.27 -10.00 -37.50
N ILE A 76 16.60 -8.88 -37.24
CA ILE A 76 15.13 -8.72 -37.35
C ILE A 76 14.71 -8.76 -38.84
N GLU A 77 15.46 -8.15 -39.75
CA GLU A 77 15.21 -8.20 -41.20
C GLU A 77 15.11 -9.63 -41.78
N GLN A 78 15.81 -10.57 -41.16
CA GLN A 78 15.84 -11.99 -41.57
C GLN A 78 14.83 -12.85 -40.81
N ALA A 79 14.11 -12.31 -39.87
CA ALA A 79 13.20 -13.05 -39.02
C ALA A 79 11.77 -13.05 -39.58
N GLU A 80 11.07 -14.17 -39.43
CA GLU A 80 9.64 -14.27 -39.79
C GLU A 80 8.74 -13.55 -38.79
N ASP A 81 9.14 -13.46 -37.52
CA ASP A 81 8.43 -12.79 -36.43
C ASP A 81 9.35 -11.83 -35.67
N VAL A 82 9.02 -10.54 -35.79
CA VAL A 82 9.76 -9.43 -35.16
C VAL A 82 9.79 -9.55 -33.65
N HIS A 83 8.66 -9.85 -33.02
CA HIS A 83 8.56 -9.93 -31.56
C HIS A 83 9.44 -11.06 -30.99
N THR A 84 9.41 -12.23 -31.61
CA THR A 84 10.27 -13.36 -31.23
C THR A 84 11.76 -13.02 -31.47
N ALA A 85 12.10 -12.38 -32.59
CA ALA A 85 13.48 -11.98 -32.87
C ALA A 85 14.01 -10.97 -31.82
N VAL A 86 13.20 -9.98 -31.45
CA VAL A 86 13.52 -9.04 -30.38
C VAL A 86 13.68 -9.78 -29.06
N ALA A 87 12.75 -10.67 -28.73
CA ALA A 87 12.80 -11.42 -27.47
C ALA A 87 14.03 -12.34 -27.37
N GLN A 88 14.58 -12.82 -28.48
CA GLN A 88 15.74 -13.70 -28.54
C GLN A 88 17.06 -12.97 -28.81
N PHE A 89 17.04 -11.67 -29.13
CA PHE A 89 18.26 -10.91 -29.44
C PHE A 89 19.19 -10.81 -28.23
N THR A 90 20.36 -11.40 -28.33
CA THR A 90 21.40 -11.43 -27.27
C THR A 90 22.79 -11.43 -27.90
N GLY A 91 23.84 -11.33 -27.06
CA GLY A 91 25.23 -11.45 -27.51
C GLY A 91 25.59 -12.81 -28.13
N SER A 92 24.71 -13.82 -28.01
CA SER A 92 24.91 -15.15 -28.63
C SER A 92 24.39 -15.25 -30.05
N ASN A 93 23.69 -14.24 -30.59
CA ASN A 93 23.32 -14.19 -32.00
C ASN A 93 24.56 -14.21 -32.89
N HIS A 94 24.52 -14.95 -33.99
CA HIS A 94 25.70 -15.21 -34.85
C HIS A 94 26.39 -13.90 -35.28
N ALA A 95 25.65 -12.96 -35.84
CA ALA A 95 26.20 -11.69 -36.31
C ALA A 95 26.83 -10.85 -35.18
N VAL A 96 26.21 -10.90 -33.96
CA VAL A 96 26.74 -10.20 -32.77
C VAL A 96 27.99 -10.89 -32.26
N ALA A 97 27.96 -12.24 -32.20
CA ALA A 97 29.10 -13.04 -31.74
C ALA A 97 30.31 -12.86 -32.65
N ASP A 98 30.13 -12.88 -33.98
CA ASP A 98 31.19 -12.67 -34.94
C ASP A 98 31.79 -11.26 -34.84
N TYR A 99 30.94 -10.24 -34.66
CA TYR A 99 31.39 -8.86 -34.48
C TYR A 99 32.21 -8.73 -33.19
N LEU A 100 31.70 -9.26 -32.04
CA LEU A 100 32.40 -9.20 -30.77
C LEU A 100 33.73 -9.97 -30.81
N PHE A 101 33.73 -11.15 -31.41
CA PHE A 101 34.95 -11.92 -31.59
C PHE A 101 36.00 -11.14 -32.38
N THR A 102 35.60 -10.59 -33.53
CA THR A 102 36.55 -9.91 -34.47
C THR A 102 37.03 -8.57 -33.90
N GLU A 103 36.13 -7.75 -33.36
CA GLU A 103 36.43 -6.37 -33.02
C GLU A 103 36.86 -6.19 -31.56
N VAL A 104 36.51 -7.10 -30.68
CA VAL A 104 36.79 -6.95 -29.25
C VAL A 104 37.76 -8.01 -28.74
N ILE A 105 37.54 -9.28 -29.06
CA ILE A 105 38.24 -10.42 -28.46
C ILE A 105 39.51 -10.81 -29.19
N ARG A 106 39.49 -10.86 -30.55
CA ARG A 106 40.58 -11.42 -31.38
C ARG A 106 41.94 -10.75 -31.15
N GLY A 107 41.97 -9.46 -30.86
CA GLY A 107 43.21 -8.68 -30.62
C GLY A 107 43.64 -8.64 -29.16
N MET A 108 42.88 -9.31 -28.28
CA MET A 108 43.10 -9.23 -26.83
C MET A 108 44.09 -10.32 -26.36
N PRO A 109 45.00 -10.03 -25.43
CA PRO A 109 45.83 -11.03 -24.79
C PRO A 109 45.02 -12.18 -24.18
N ALA A 110 45.50 -13.43 -24.33
CA ALA A 110 44.76 -14.62 -23.90
C ALA A 110 44.44 -14.60 -22.38
N ASP A 111 45.28 -14.03 -21.57
CA ASP A 111 45.06 -13.91 -20.11
C ASP A 111 43.90 -12.94 -19.78
N LEU A 112 43.66 -11.93 -20.60
CA LEU A 112 42.50 -11.03 -20.46
C LEU A 112 41.22 -11.65 -20.92
N VAL A 113 41.28 -12.41 -22.03
CA VAL A 113 40.09 -13.19 -22.50
C VAL A 113 39.69 -14.21 -21.43
N GLU A 114 40.66 -14.90 -20.84
CA GLU A 114 40.43 -15.85 -19.77
C GLU A 114 39.83 -15.20 -18.51
N PHE A 115 40.31 -13.98 -18.18
CA PHE A 115 39.74 -13.19 -17.08
C PHE A 115 38.28 -12.81 -17.36
N LEU A 116 37.96 -12.34 -18.57
CA LEU A 116 36.57 -12.03 -18.96
C LEU A 116 35.68 -13.24 -18.87
N LEU A 117 36.13 -14.40 -19.37
CA LEU A 117 35.39 -15.66 -19.26
C LEU A 117 35.22 -16.12 -17.80
N ALA A 118 36.23 -15.86 -16.95
CA ALA A 118 36.15 -16.24 -15.52
C ALA A 118 35.20 -15.38 -14.69
N THR A 119 34.79 -14.23 -15.20
CA THR A 119 34.05 -13.22 -14.41
C THR A 119 32.77 -12.74 -15.11
N CYS A 120 32.24 -13.49 -16.07
CA CYS A 120 31.11 -13.05 -16.90
C CYS A 120 29.73 -13.30 -16.31
N ALA A 121 29.59 -14.09 -15.24
CA ALA A 121 28.27 -14.40 -14.67
C ALA A 121 27.59 -13.20 -13.99
N PRO A 122 28.24 -12.41 -13.11
CA PRO A 122 27.60 -11.31 -12.41
C PRO A 122 27.23 -10.13 -13.34
N GLU A 123 26.15 -9.42 -13.01
CA GLU A 123 25.79 -8.17 -13.69
C GLU A 123 26.70 -7.02 -13.25
N GLU A 124 26.95 -6.91 -11.96
CA GLU A 124 27.92 -6.00 -11.36
C GLU A 124 29.06 -6.79 -10.76
N LEU A 125 30.27 -6.37 -11.03
CA LEU A 125 31.49 -7.05 -10.68
C LEU A 125 32.33 -6.17 -9.74
N ASP A 126 32.21 -6.43 -8.45
CA ASP A 126 33.08 -5.86 -7.44
C ASP A 126 34.49 -6.46 -7.57
N ILE A 127 35.53 -5.66 -7.27
CA ILE A 127 36.94 -6.12 -7.35
C ILE A 127 37.16 -7.36 -6.48
N GLY A 128 36.52 -7.46 -5.30
CA GLY A 128 36.60 -8.64 -4.43
C GLY A 128 36.01 -9.87 -5.07
N LEU A 129 34.82 -9.75 -5.67
CA LEU A 129 34.18 -10.84 -6.42
C LEU A 129 35.01 -11.23 -7.63
N ALA A 130 35.58 -10.26 -8.35
CA ALA A 130 36.47 -10.53 -9.50
C ALA A 130 37.71 -11.34 -9.10
N ARG A 131 38.32 -11.02 -7.95
CA ARG A 131 39.42 -11.81 -7.36
C ARG A 131 38.99 -13.25 -7.07
N GLN A 132 37.85 -13.41 -6.43
CA GLN A 132 37.35 -14.75 -6.06
C GLN A 132 37.03 -15.61 -7.28
N LEU A 133 36.39 -15.03 -8.31
CA LEU A 133 36.02 -15.73 -9.54
C LEU A 133 37.21 -16.06 -10.44
N SER A 134 38.17 -15.14 -10.59
CA SER A 134 39.33 -15.29 -11.47
C SER A 134 40.55 -15.91 -10.80
N GLY A 135 40.62 -15.88 -9.47
CA GLY A 135 41.85 -16.24 -8.71
C GLY A 135 42.96 -15.23 -8.81
N ARG A 136 42.76 -14.07 -9.47
CA ARG A 136 43.83 -13.05 -9.70
C ARG A 136 43.84 -11.99 -8.62
N GLN A 137 44.97 -11.73 -8.02
CA GLN A 137 45.13 -10.65 -7.04
C GLN A 137 45.12 -9.26 -7.68
N ASP A 138 45.54 -9.16 -8.94
CA ASP A 138 45.55 -7.94 -9.74
C ASP A 138 44.25 -7.64 -10.48
N ALA A 139 43.14 -8.32 -10.13
CA ALA A 139 41.82 -8.20 -10.81
C ALA A 139 41.37 -6.74 -10.95
N GLY A 140 41.60 -5.88 -9.98
CA GLY A 140 41.27 -4.44 -10.06
C GLY A 140 42.03 -3.71 -11.18
N GLN A 141 43.33 -3.98 -11.31
CA GLN A 141 44.17 -3.42 -12.39
C GLN A 141 43.73 -3.93 -13.76
N VAL A 142 43.36 -5.20 -13.84
CA VAL A 142 42.81 -5.80 -15.06
C VAL A 142 41.53 -5.13 -15.48
N LEU A 143 40.58 -4.93 -14.56
CA LEU A 143 39.31 -4.25 -14.81
C LEU A 143 39.49 -2.81 -15.24
N GLU A 144 40.40 -2.06 -14.58
CA GLU A 144 40.73 -0.70 -14.95
C GLU A 144 41.37 -0.62 -16.35
N ARG A 145 42.27 -1.56 -16.70
CA ARG A 145 42.89 -1.64 -18.03
C ARG A 145 41.81 -1.93 -19.10
N LEU A 146 40.89 -2.87 -18.85
CA LEU A 146 39.81 -3.20 -19.78
C LEU A 146 38.83 -2.02 -19.95
N SER A 147 38.51 -1.32 -18.89
CA SER A 147 37.66 -0.12 -18.94
C SER A 147 38.32 1.02 -19.74
N ARG A 148 39.60 1.29 -19.52
CA ARG A 148 40.36 2.32 -20.28
C ARG A 148 40.56 1.95 -21.75
N ALA A 149 40.63 0.67 -22.06
CA ALA A 149 40.72 0.16 -23.43
C ALA A 149 39.36 0.17 -24.14
N ASN A 150 38.30 0.62 -23.49
CA ASN A 150 36.93 0.66 -24.02
C ASN A 150 36.43 -0.73 -24.50
N ALA A 151 36.82 -1.78 -23.78
CA ALA A 151 36.53 -3.17 -24.10
C ALA A 151 35.12 -3.60 -23.66
N LEU A 152 34.11 -2.72 -23.74
CA LEU A 152 32.74 -2.91 -23.25
C LEU A 152 32.68 -3.25 -21.75
N VAL A 153 33.66 -2.73 -20.99
CA VAL A 153 33.74 -2.82 -19.53
C VAL A 153 33.60 -1.40 -18.98
N LEU A 154 32.60 -1.18 -18.15
CA LEU A 154 32.23 0.12 -17.62
C LEU A 154 32.53 0.18 -16.12
N GLN A 155 33.21 1.25 -15.67
CA GLN A 155 33.35 1.54 -14.24
C GLN A 155 32.08 2.24 -13.77
N MET A 156 31.54 1.82 -12.65
CA MET A 156 30.30 2.37 -12.07
C MET A 156 30.62 3.61 -11.21
N ALA A 157 29.58 4.19 -10.58
CA ALA A 157 29.72 5.32 -9.66
C ALA A 157 30.64 4.99 -8.46
N ASP A 158 30.55 3.76 -7.95
CA ASP A 158 31.53 3.21 -7.03
C ASP A 158 32.77 2.76 -7.84
N PRO A 159 33.96 3.34 -7.60
CA PRO A 159 35.19 3.01 -8.35
C PRO A 159 35.65 1.56 -8.17
N ALA A 160 35.15 0.85 -7.14
CA ALA A 160 35.44 -0.57 -6.92
C ALA A 160 34.52 -1.51 -7.69
N VAL A 161 33.47 -0.99 -8.35
CA VAL A 161 32.44 -1.78 -9.05
C VAL A 161 32.54 -1.53 -10.56
N TYR A 162 32.52 -2.61 -11.31
CA TYR A 162 32.53 -2.61 -12.78
C TYR A 162 31.32 -3.36 -13.30
N ARG A 163 30.98 -3.11 -14.55
CA ARG A 163 29.90 -3.81 -15.25
C ARG A 163 30.34 -4.12 -16.69
N TYR A 164 30.10 -5.34 -17.12
CA TYR A 164 30.23 -5.65 -18.53
C TYR A 164 28.97 -5.20 -19.27
N HIS A 165 29.13 -4.62 -20.46
CA HIS A 165 28.01 -4.34 -21.35
C HIS A 165 27.20 -5.64 -21.54
N SER A 166 25.89 -5.56 -21.51
CA SER A 166 25.00 -6.73 -21.50
C SER A 166 25.27 -7.70 -22.66
N ILE A 167 25.54 -7.16 -23.86
CA ILE A 167 25.85 -7.95 -25.06
C ILE A 167 27.19 -8.71 -24.89
N LEU A 168 28.23 -8.06 -24.37
CA LEU A 168 29.50 -8.75 -24.10
C LEU A 168 29.32 -9.85 -23.06
N ARG A 169 28.59 -9.56 -21.95
CA ARG A 169 28.35 -10.52 -20.89
C ARG A 169 27.63 -11.76 -21.41
N THR A 170 26.55 -11.58 -22.18
CA THR A 170 25.79 -12.70 -22.76
C THR A 170 26.59 -13.49 -23.79
N TYR A 171 27.46 -12.83 -24.58
CA TYR A 171 28.38 -13.50 -25.47
C TYR A 171 29.38 -14.37 -24.71
N LEU A 172 30.05 -13.83 -23.68
CA LEU A 172 31.02 -14.56 -22.86
C LEU A 172 30.39 -15.77 -22.14
N ALA A 173 29.17 -15.57 -21.61
CA ALA A 173 28.43 -16.65 -20.98
C ALA A 173 28.08 -17.78 -21.97
N ALA A 174 27.66 -17.42 -23.20
CA ALA A 174 27.39 -18.40 -24.26
C ALA A 174 28.65 -19.16 -24.69
N GLU A 175 29.78 -18.44 -24.84
CA GLU A 175 31.07 -19.07 -25.15
C GLU A 175 31.55 -20.01 -24.03
N LEU A 176 31.38 -19.58 -22.77
CA LEU A 176 31.74 -20.42 -21.63
C LEU A 176 30.83 -21.65 -21.50
N THR A 177 29.54 -21.48 -21.80
CA THR A 177 28.58 -22.63 -21.86
C THR A 177 29.01 -23.68 -22.89
N LYS A 178 29.52 -23.27 -24.06
CA LYS A 178 30.00 -24.18 -25.08
C LYS A 178 31.30 -24.89 -24.66
N ARG A 179 32.23 -24.13 -24.02
CA ARG A 179 33.58 -24.63 -23.70
C ARG A 179 33.66 -25.40 -22.36
N ALA A 180 32.97 -24.89 -21.33
CA ALA A 180 33.07 -25.39 -19.98
C ALA A 180 31.82 -25.05 -19.16
N PRO A 181 30.65 -25.62 -19.40
CA PRO A 181 29.39 -25.29 -18.75
C PRO A 181 29.46 -25.35 -17.22
N ALA A 182 30.13 -26.35 -16.66
CA ALA A 182 30.30 -26.52 -15.22
C ALA A 182 31.01 -25.28 -14.56
N ARG A 183 31.84 -24.59 -15.33
CA ARG A 183 32.55 -23.42 -14.85
C ARG A 183 31.60 -22.19 -14.73
N LEU A 184 30.67 -22.02 -15.68
CA LEU A 184 29.65 -20.99 -15.61
C LEU A 184 28.72 -21.23 -14.42
N LEU A 185 28.26 -22.47 -14.23
CA LEU A 185 27.41 -22.84 -13.09
C LEU A 185 28.09 -22.54 -11.76
N ARG A 186 29.39 -22.85 -11.66
CA ARG A 186 30.20 -22.51 -10.47
C ARG A 186 30.31 -20.98 -10.25
N GLN A 187 30.47 -20.19 -11.31
CA GLN A 187 30.48 -18.72 -11.20
C GLN A 187 29.17 -18.21 -10.61
N HIS A 188 28.05 -18.76 -11.06
CA HIS A 188 26.72 -18.39 -10.51
C HIS A 188 26.63 -18.73 -9.01
N MET A 189 27.10 -19.88 -8.56
CA MET A 189 27.12 -20.24 -7.13
C MET A 189 27.98 -19.26 -6.31
N VAL A 190 29.22 -19.00 -6.74
CA VAL A 190 30.12 -18.06 -6.06
C VAL A 190 29.54 -16.66 -6.02
N THR A 191 28.91 -16.22 -7.11
CA THR A 191 28.24 -14.93 -7.17
C THR A 191 27.05 -14.85 -6.21
N ALA A 192 26.25 -15.91 -6.11
CA ALA A 192 25.13 -15.96 -5.17
C ALA A 192 25.61 -15.84 -3.72
N ASP A 193 26.65 -16.60 -3.35
CA ASP A 193 27.24 -16.54 -2.01
C ASP A 193 27.84 -15.17 -1.68
N TRP A 194 28.45 -14.51 -2.66
CA TRP A 194 28.96 -13.15 -2.51
C TRP A 194 27.85 -12.13 -2.25
N LEU A 195 26.77 -12.21 -3.05
CA LEU A 195 25.66 -11.27 -2.99
C LEU A 195 24.81 -11.40 -1.71
N ILE A 196 24.75 -12.60 -1.13
CA ILE A 196 24.11 -12.83 0.17
C ILE A 196 24.81 -12.03 1.28
N GLY A 197 26.13 -11.94 1.24
CA GLY A 197 26.91 -11.14 2.18
C GLY A 197 26.68 -9.62 2.06
N LYS A 198 26.05 -9.17 0.97
CA LYS A 198 25.77 -7.76 0.65
C LYS A 198 24.27 -7.42 0.62
N PRO A 199 23.42 -8.03 1.38
CA PRO A 199 21.95 -8.19 1.36
C PRO A 199 21.25 -7.98 -0.02
N SER A 200 21.92 -8.38 -1.09
CA SER A 200 21.38 -8.37 -2.46
C SER A 200 20.59 -9.66 -2.75
N TYR A 201 19.59 -9.96 -1.92
CA TYR A 201 18.88 -11.24 -1.90
C TYR A 201 18.25 -11.63 -3.24
N ALA A 202 17.66 -10.67 -3.97
CA ALA A 202 17.01 -10.96 -5.25
C ALA A 202 18.02 -11.47 -6.30
N ALA A 203 19.16 -10.80 -6.42
CA ALA A 203 20.22 -11.20 -7.34
C ALA A 203 20.88 -12.53 -6.90
N ALA A 204 21.09 -12.71 -5.59
CA ALA A 204 21.62 -13.97 -5.05
C ALA A 204 20.74 -15.17 -5.40
N LEU A 205 19.41 -15.05 -5.25
CA LEU A 205 18.45 -16.09 -5.64
C LEU A 205 18.50 -16.37 -7.13
N SER A 206 18.49 -15.33 -7.99
CA SER A 206 18.58 -15.50 -9.44
C SER A 206 19.87 -16.24 -9.86
N HIS A 207 21.00 -15.90 -9.25
CA HIS A 207 22.26 -16.61 -9.52
C HIS A 207 22.24 -18.04 -8.98
N SER A 208 21.65 -18.29 -7.81
CA SER A 208 21.53 -19.65 -7.27
C SER A 208 20.64 -20.54 -8.16
N VAL A 209 19.52 -20.01 -8.67
CA VAL A 209 18.70 -20.74 -9.66
C VAL A 209 19.48 -20.99 -10.95
N ALA A 210 20.18 -19.98 -11.47
CA ALA A 210 20.99 -20.10 -12.68
C ALA A 210 22.17 -21.09 -12.54
N SER A 211 22.59 -21.40 -11.32
CA SER A 211 23.61 -22.42 -11.07
C SER A 211 23.12 -23.84 -11.35
N GLY A 212 21.79 -24.06 -11.36
CA GLY A 212 21.17 -25.37 -11.50
C GLY A 212 21.42 -26.34 -10.33
N ASP A 213 22.05 -25.87 -9.24
CA ASP A 213 22.28 -26.68 -8.05
C ASP A 213 21.15 -26.47 -7.04
N GLU A 214 20.21 -27.41 -7.02
CA GLU A 214 19.07 -27.43 -6.11
C GLU A 214 19.52 -27.39 -4.64
N ASN A 215 20.54 -28.17 -4.29
CA ASN A 215 21.04 -28.21 -2.92
C ASN A 215 21.67 -26.87 -2.49
N HIS A 216 22.31 -26.17 -3.42
CA HIS A 216 22.82 -24.82 -3.16
C HIS A 216 21.68 -23.85 -2.85
N LEU A 217 20.62 -23.85 -3.69
CA LEU A 217 19.46 -22.99 -3.50
C LEU A 217 18.73 -23.30 -2.18
N VAL A 218 18.54 -24.59 -1.86
CA VAL A 218 17.94 -25.03 -0.60
C VAL A 218 18.73 -24.49 0.58
N ARG A 219 20.05 -24.71 0.65
CA ARG A 219 20.90 -24.19 1.75
C ARG A 219 20.88 -22.69 1.85
N LEU A 220 20.82 -21.98 0.71
CA LEU A 220 20.75 -20.51 0.68
C LEU A 220 19.45 -20.00 1.28
N ILE A 221 18.32 -20.62 0.91
CA ILE A 221 17.00 -20.28 1.47
C ILE A 221 16.92 -20.66 2.95
N GLU A 222 17.35 -21.84 3.36
CA GLU A 222 17.34 -22.29 4.76
C GLU A 222 18.07 -21.33 5.68
N ARG A 223 19.21 -20.80 5.26
CA ARG A 223 20.02 -19.88 6.06
C ARG A 223 19.50 -18.45 6.08
N ASN A 224 18.91 -17.99 4.97
CA ASN A 224 18.61 -16.56 4.77
C ASN A 224 17.15 -16.27 4.50
N GLY A 225 16.28 -17.27 4.33
CA GLY A 225 14.89 -17.10 3.89
C GLY A 225 14.08 -16.19 4.82
N ILE A 226 14.24 -16.32 6.13
CA ILE A 226 13.55 -15.45 7.10
C ILE A 226 14.00 -13.99 6.93
N ARG A 227 15.30 -13.74 6.75
CA ARG A 227 15.85 -12.40 6.47
C ARG A 227 15.33 -11.82 5.16
N MET A 228 15.17 -12.66 4.13
CA MET A 228 14.57 -12.27 2.85
C MET A 228 13.12 -11.82 3.04
N ILE A 229 12.34 -12.53 3.86
CA ILE A 229 10.97 -12.15 4.21
C ILE A 229 10.97 -10.80 4.95
N HIS A 230 11.81 -10.63 5.99
CA HIS A 230 11.95 -9.37 6.71
C HIS A 230 12.38 -8.18 5.84
N SER A 231 13.09 -8.44 4.74
CA SER A 231 13.55 -7.44 3.77
C SER A 231 12.55 -7.22 2.62
N GLY A 232 11.33 -7.75 2.69
CA GLY A 232 10.32 -7.62 1.64
C GLY A 232 10.67 -8.38 0.34
N LYS A 233 11.53 -9.38 0.41
CA LYS A 233 11.98 -10.18 -0.73
C LYS A 233 11.33 -11.58 -0.77
N GLY A 234 10.30 -11.81 0.04
CA GLY A 234 9.55 -13.07 0.07
C GLY A 234 9.03 -13.48 -1.31
N GLY A 235 8.49 -12.55 -2.11
CA GLY A 235 8.04 -12.83 -3.47
C GLY A 235 9.15 -13.34 -4.40
N ARG A 236 10.40 -12.90 -4.22
CA ARG A 236 11.55 -13.40 -4.97
C ARG A 236 11.97 -14.79 -4.53
N LEU A 237 11.89 -15.09 -3.23
CA LEU A 237 12.09 -16.42 -2.70
C LEU A 237 11.08 -17.40 -3.29
N LEU A 238 9.79 -17.05 -3.29
CA LEU A 238 8.73 -17.86 -3.85
C LEU A 238 8.93 -18.10 -5.36
N ALA A 239 9.30 -17.09 -6.11
CA ALA A 239 9.61 -17.20 -7.53
C ALA A 239 10.78 -18.14 -7.79
N ALA A 240 11.89 -18.02 -7.03
CA ALA A 240 13.04 -18.88 -7.14
C ALA A 240 12.71 -20.36 -6.83
N ALA A 241 11.92 -20.61 -5.80
CA ALA A 241 11.48 -21.95 -5.45
C ALA A 241 10.61 -22.58 -6.57
N ARG A 242 9.74 -21.80 -7.21
CA ARG A 242 8.92 -22.23 -8.36
C ARG A 242 9.75 -22.49 -9.60
N GLU A 243 10.67 -21.59 -9.94
CA GLU A 243 11.52 -21.70 -11.13
C GLU A 243 12.43 -22.95 -11.05
N ALA A 244 13.02 -23.18 -9.88
CA ALA A 244 13.80 -24.39 -9.60
C ALA A 244 12.97 -25.65 -9.38
N LYS A 245 11.63 -25.54 -9.35
CA LYS A 245 10.69 -26.65 -9.10
C LYS A 245 11.02 -27.45 -7.83
N LEU A 246 11.37 -26.72 -6.74
CA LEU A 246 11.71 -27.38 -5.48
C LEU A 246 10.58 -28.29 -4.98
N PRO A 247 10.89 -29.53 -4.52
CA PRO A 247 9.91 -30.46 -3.99
C PRO A 247 9.48 -30.05 -2.58
N LEU A 248 8.57 -29.07 -2.48
CA LEU A 248 8.13 -28.48 -1.20
C LEU A 248 7.51 -29.53 -0.25
N ASP A 249 6.94 -30.61 -0.78
CA ASP A 249 6.42 -31.75 -0.02
C ASP A 249 7.50 -32.47 0.82
N ARG A 250 8.76 -32.37 0.40
CA ARG A 250 9.92 -33.02 1.06
C ARG A 250 10.81 -32.03 1.80
N LEU A 251 10.55 -30.75 1.68
CA LEU A 251 11.35 -29.65 2.23
C LEU A 251 10.52 -28.77 3.18
N PRO A 252 10.15 -29.27 4.38
CA PRO A 252 9.19 -28.59 5.26
C PRO A 252 9.63 -27.17 5.66
N LEU A 253 10.92 -26.96 5.89
CA LEU A 253 11.44 -25.64 6.24
C LEU A 253 11.26 -24.63 5.07
N ILE A 254 11.57 -25.06 3.85
CA ILE A 254 11.39 -24.24 2.64
C ILE A 254 9.90 -24.02 2.37
N ALA A 255 9.07 -25.06 2.56
CA ALA A 255 7.63 -24.97 2.39
C ALA A 255 7.01 -23.95 3.35
N ALA A 256 7.40 -23.95 4.63
CA ALA A 256 6.92 -22.97 5.60
C ALA A 256 7.33 -21.54 5.22
N MET A 257 8.59 -21.33 4.76
CA MET A 257 9.05 -20.02 4.27
C MET A 257 8.33 -19.62 2.97
N ALA A 258 8.05 -20.55 2.07
CA ALA A 258 7.28 -20.30 0.84
C ALA A 258 5.83 -19.92 1.14
N ALA A 259 5.19 -20.57 2.14
CA ALA A 259 3.86 -20.17 2.60
C ALA A 259 3.84 -18.74 3.16
N LEU A 260 4.79 -18.38 4.03
CA LEU A 260 4.93 -17.03 4.56
C LEU A 260 5.19 -16.00 3.44
N ALA A 261 6.07 -16.34 2.49
CA ALA A 261 6.35 -15.50 1.33
C ALA A 261 5.13 -15.31 0.43
N ALA A 262 4.31 -16.34 0.25
CA ALA A 262 3.06 -16.27 -0.49
C ALA A 262 2.04 -15.35 0.20
N LEU A 263 1.93 -15.43 1.53
CA LEU A 263 1.07 -14.54 2.32
C LEU A 263 1.53 -13.07 2.23
N ASP A 264 2.85 -12.82 2.25
CA ASP A 264 3.43 -11.46 2.13
C ASP A 264 3.06 -10.78 0.79
N VAL A 265 2.94 -11.56 -0.29
CA VAL A 265 2.57 -11.05 -1.62
C VAL A 265 1.08 -11.20 -1.96
N GLY A 266 0.27 -11.72 -1.03
CA GLY A 266 -1.17 -11.90 -1.23
C GLY A 266 -1.57 -13.12 -2.10
N ASP A 267 -0.65 -14.05 -2.36
CA ASP A 267 -0.92 -15.30 -3.08
C ASP A 267 -1.52 -16.35 -2.11
N LEU A 268 -2.78 -16.13 -1.74
CA LEU A 268 -3.47 -16.98 -0.76
C LEU A 268 -3.64 -18.42 -1.27
N ALA A 269 -3.84 -18.61 -2.56
CA ALA A 269 -4.02 -19.95 -3.15
C ALA A 269 -2.77 -20.83 -2.97
N THR A 270 -1.59 -20.27 -3.22
CA THR A 270 -0.33 -20.96 -2.97
C THR A 270 -0.12 -21.23 -1.48
N ALA A 271 -0.39 -20.24 -0.63
CA ALA A 271 -0.28 -20.43 0.81
C ALA A 271 -1.19 -21.57 1.30
N ASP A 272 -2.47 -21.58 0.91
CA ASP A 272 -3.43 -22.61 1.28
C ASP A 272 -2.99 -24.01 0.80
N THR A 273 -2.49 -24.12 -0.43
CA THR A 273 -1.99 -25.38 -0.97
C THR A 273 -0.82 -25.93 -0.15
N VAL A 274 0.16 -25.10 0.18
CA VAL A 274 1.33 -25.51 0.95
C VAL A 274 0.94 -25.85 2.38
N LEU A 275 0.10 -25.05 3.03
CA LEU A 275 -0.35 -25.28 4.40
C LEU A 275 -1.19 -26.56 4.54
N ALA A 276 -2.07 -26.85 3.56
CA ALA A 276 -2.88 -28.06 3.54
C ALA A 276 -2.01 -29.32 3.38
N ALA A 277 -1.01 -29.26 2.49
CA ALA A 277 -0.10 -30.41 2.27
C ALA A 277 0.70 -30.81 3.52
N HIS A 278 0.88 -29.88 4.48
CA HIS A 278 1.69 -30.10 5.68
C HIS A 278 0.89 -30.14 6.99
N SER A 279 -0.44 -30.22 6.94
CA SER A 279 -1.34 -30.10 8.10
C SER A 279 -1.18 -31.21 9.15
N HIS A 280 -0.66 -32.38 8.79
CA HIS A 280 -0.59 -33.57 9.67
C HIS A 280 0.84 -34.09 9.89
N SER A 281 1.86 -33.36 9.49
CA SER A 281 3.23 -33.84 9.57
C SER A 281 3.91 -33.38 10.87
N ALA A 282 4.72 -34.27 11.46
CA ALA A 282 5.62 -33.89 12.56
C ALA A 282 6.90 -33.30 11.98
N PHE A 283 7.25 -32.10 12.43
CA PHE A 283 8.40 -31.35 11.94
C PHE A 283 9.41 -31.05 13.05
N ASP A 284 10.60 -30.65 12.66
CA ASP A 284 11.55 -30.02 13.56
C ASP A 284 10.94 -28.73 14.20
N PRO A 285 11.46 -28.28 15.35
CA PRO A 285 10.90 -27.15 16.05
C PRO A 285 10.83 -25.85 15.23
N ARG A 286 11.83 -25.61 14.35
CA ARG A 286 11.91 -24.41 13.53
C ARG A 286 10.83 -24.40 12.44
N SER A 287 10.70 -25.48 11.70
CA SER A 287 9.64 -25.65 10.69
C SER A 287 8.26 -25.58 11.33
N THR A 288 8.07 -26.22 12.50
CA THR A 288 6.81 -26.20 13.26
C THR A 288 6.42 -24.76 13.64
N MET A 289 7.38 -23.94 14.13
CA MET A 289 7.12 -22.55 14.49
C MET A 289 6.72 -21.73 13.26
N LEU A 290 7.44 -21.86 12.14
CA LEU A 290 7.14 -21.13 10.90
C LEU A 290 5.77 -21.49 10.34
N PHE A 291 5.38 -22.76 10.34
CA PHE A 291 4.03 -23.17 9.95
C PHE A 291 2.95 -22.60 10.87
N ARG A 292 3.18 -22.57 12.20
CA ARG A 292 2.26 -21.94 13.15
C ARG A 292 2.08 -20.45 12.84
N ILE A 293 3.19 -19.73 12.60
CA ILE A 293 3.15 -18.32 12.20
C ILE A 293 2.36 -18.15 10.89
N ALA A 294 2.64 -18.98 9.88
CA ALA A 294 1.95 -18.92 8.59
C ALA A 294 0.44 -19.19 8.72
N HIS A 295 0.03 -20.17 9.52
CA HIS A 295 -1.38 -20.42 9.81
C HIS A 295 -2.06 -19.22 10.47
N VAL A 296 -1.42 -18.59 11.47
CA VAL A 296 -1.98 -17.40 12.13
C VAL A 296 -2.11 -16.25 11.14
N GLN A 297 -1.07 -15.94 10.36
CA GLN A 297 -1.11 -14.89 9.34
C GLN A 297 -2.18 -15.15 8.28
N ARG A 298 -2.30 -16.41 7.79
CA ARG A 298 -3.33 -16.78 6.82
C ARG A 298 -4.74 -16.51 7.33
N ARG A 299 -5.01 -16.84 8.57
CA ARG A 299 -6.31 -16.61 9.21
C ARG A 299 -6.57 -15.12 9.44
N MET A 300 -5.54 -14.35 9.81
CA MET A 300 -5.66 -12.88 9.92
C MET A 300 -6.04 -12.22 8.59
N LEU A 301 -5.55 -12.74 7.47
CA LEU A 301 -5.89 -12.24 6.12
C LEU A 301 -7.29 -12.69 5.65
N GLY A 302 -7.82 -13.80 6.18
CA GLY A 302 -9.13 -14.34 5.80
C GLY A 302 -10.30 -13.90 6.68
N GLY A 303 -10.09 -13.01 7.67
CA GLY A 303 -11.16 -12.50 8.53
C GLY A 303 -11.64 -13.45 9.63
N ASP A 304 -11.34 -14.74 9.57
CA ASP A 304 -11.72 -15.74 10.60
C ASP A 304 -10.71 -15.78 11.75
N VAL A 305 -10.74 -14.73 12.56
CA VAL A 305 -9.72 -14.51 13.59
C VAL A 305 -10.11 -15.07 14.95
N ILE A 306 -11.40 -15.19 15.21
CA ILE A 306 -11.89 -15.60 16.55
C ILE A 306 -11.67 -17.10 16.77
N SER A 307 -11.85 -17.93 15.74
CA SER A 307 -11.57 -19.37 15.79
C SER A 307 -10.07 -19.70 15.64
N ALA A 308 -9.28 -18.74 15.15
CA ALA A 308 -7.88 -18.93 14.80
C ALA A 308 -6.92 -18.91 15.99
N LEU A 309 -7.32 -18.29 17.08
CA LEU A 309 -6.49 -18.07 18.23
C LEU A 309 -6.94 -19.01 19.34
N ASP A 310 -6.47 -20.24 19.30
CA ASP A 310 -6.26 -20.93 20.54
C ASP A 310 -5.30 -20.07 21.36
N ARG A 311 -5.89 -19.19 22.18
CA ARG A 311 -5.20 -18.18 22.99
C ARG A 311 -4.07 -18.78 23.81
N THR A 312 -4.24 -20.03 24.25
CA THR A 312 -3.28 -20.74 25.08
C THR A 312 -2.03 -21.13 24.31
N SER A 313 -2.15 -21.48 23.03
CA SER A 313 -1.00 -21.93 22.24
C SER A 313 -0.07 -20.78 21.84
N MET A 314 -0.60 -19.57 21.53
CA MET A 314 0.23 -18.43 21.14
C MET A 314 0.93 -17.73 22.32
N LEU A 315 0.26 -17.67 23.47
CA LEU A 315 0.85 -17.08 24.69
C LEU A 315 2.03 -17.89 25.22
N SER A 316 2.11 -19.18 24.87
CA SER A 316 3.20 -20.08 25.22
C SER A 316 4.42 -20.03 24.29
N TRP A 317 4.40 -19.18 23.24
CA TRP A 317 5.55 -19.06 22.33
C TRP A 317 6.76 -18.45 23.06
N ALA A 318 7.70 -19.31 23.42
CA ALA A 318 8.98 -18.91 24.00
C ALA A 318 9.93 -18.43 22.92
N ARG A 319 10.87 -17.55 23.28
CA ARG A 319 11.96 -17.15 22.37
C ARG A 319 12.75 -18.38 21.96
N THR A 320 13.09 -18.45 20.68
CA THR A 320 13.84 -19.56 20.08
C THR A 320 15.34 -19.42 20.21
N GLY A 321 15.81 -18.18 20.43
CA GLY A 321 17.22 -17.80 20.39
C GLY A 321 17.72 -17.48 19.00
N GLU A 322 16.90 -17.62 17.93
CA GLU A 322 17.18 -17.12 16.59
C GLU A 322 16.54 -15.72 16.42
N PRO A 323 17.32 -14.64 16.38
CA PRO A 323 16.75 -13.28 16.40
C PRO A 323 15.76 -13.00 15.27
N ASP A 324 16.04 -13.48 14.05
CA ASP A 324 15.16 -13.28 12.89
C ASP A 324 13.81 -14.04 13.07
N LEU A 325 13.84 -15.26 13.63
CA LEU A 325 12.63 -16.03 13.91
C LEU A 325 11.85 -15.43 15.08
N ASP A 326 12.55 -15.01 16.13
CA ASP A 326 11.95 -14.35 17.30
C ASP A 326 11.26 -13.05 16.90
N LEU A 327 11.85 -12.28 15.97
CA LEU A 327 11.25 -11.07 15.40
C LEU A 327 9.95 -11.39 14.66
N LEU A 328 9.96 -12.39 13.78
CA LEU A 328 8.78 -12.81 13.03
C LEU A 328 7.65 -13.25 13.96
N MET A 329 8.00 -13.99 15.01
CA MET A 329 7.09 -14.43 16.05
C MET A 329 6.47 -13.25 16.83
N LEU A 330 7.28 -12.27 17.26
CA LEU A 330 6.81 -11.09 17.99
C LEU A 330 5.85 -10.25 17.14
N VAL A 331 6.19 -9.99 15.88
CA VAL A 331 5.33 -9.26 14.95
C VAL A 331 4.00 -9.99 14.74
N CYS A 332 4.04 -11.30 14.48
CA CYS A 332 2.85 -12.10 14.27
C CYS A 332 1.96 -12.13 15.54
N ARG A 333 2.54 -12.40 16.69
CA ARG A 333 1.81 -12.48 17.97
C ARG A 333 1.22 -11.13 18.36
N GLY A 334 1.99 -10.04 18.22
CA GLY A 334 1.52 -8.69 18.52
C GLY A 334 0.35 -8.29 17.63
N SER A 335 0.45 -8.50 16.32
CA SER A 335 -0.65 -8.22 15.37
C SER A 335 -1.90 -9.09 15.66
N ALA A 336 -1.71 -10.33 16.02
CA ALA A 336 -2.82 -11.24 16.34
C ALA A 336 -3.54 -10.89 17.65
N ARG A 337 -2.83 -10.38 18.66
CA ARG A 337 -3.42 -9.95 19.96
C ARG A 337 -4.38 -8.78 19.83
N LEU A 338 -4.24 -7.95 18.80
CA LEU A 338 -5.14 -6.81 18.58
C LEU A 338 -6.60 -7.23 18.38
N ARG A 339 -6.83 -8.37 17.77
CA ARG A 339 -8.17 -8.82 17.38
C ARG A 339 -9.06 -9.27 18.53
N PRO A 340 -8.57 -10.00 19.53
CA PRO A 340 -9.34 -10.30 20.75
C PRO A 340 -9.35 -9.16 21.77
N GLY A 341 -8.74 -7.99 21.47
CA GLY A 341 -8.73 -6.83 22.38
C GLY A 341 -7.62 -6.84 23.44
N ASP A 342 -6.61 -7.73 23.33
CA ASP A 342 -5.41 -7.68 24.18
C ASP A 342 -4.43 -6.60 23.68
N THR A 343 -4.87 -5.35 23.76
CA THR A 343 -4.12 -4.21 23.24
C THR A 343 -2.81 -3.98 24.01
N ALA A 344 -2.79 -4.20 25.32
CA ALA A 344 -1.58 -4.04 26.13
C ALA A 344 -0.51 -5.07 25.75
N GLY A 345 -0.89 -6.34 25.61
CA GLY A 345 0.01 -7.39 25.15
C GLY A 345 0.48 -7.18 23.72
N ALA A 346 -0.37 -6.66 22.84
CA ALA A 346 -0.02 -6.30 21.48
C ALA A 346 1.05 -5.20 21.44
N ILE A 347 0.86 -4.10 22.17
CA ILE A 347 1.82 -3.00 22.25
C ILE A 347 3.16 -3.49 22.80
N ASN A 348 3.17 -4.32 23.83
CA ASN A 348 4.41 -4.88 24.40
C ASN A 348 5.17 -5.72 23.35
N ASP A 349 4.50 -6.64 22.66
CA ASP A 349 5.15 -7.49 21.65
C ASP A 349 5.64 -6.68 20.47
N LEU A 350 4.84 -5.72 19.99
CA LEU A 350 5.22 -4.86 18.85
C LEU A 350 6.35 -3.88 19.22
N THR A 351 6.41 -3.39 20.45
CA THR A 351 7.53 -2.55 20.92
C THR A 351 8.83 -3.36 20.95
N ALA A 352 8.78 -4.56 21.51
CA ALA A 352 9.94 -5.47 21.49
C ALA A 352 10.35 -5.86 20.07
N ALA A 353 9.38 -6.05 19.17
CA ALA A 353 9.65 -6.29 17.75
C ALA A 353 10.32 -5.09 17.08
N LEU A 354 9.89 -3.87 17.37
CA LEU A 354 10.49 -2.64 16.83
C LEU A 354 11.95 -2.47 17.24
N GLU A 355 12.25 -2.71 18.52
CA GLU A 355 13.61 -2.66 19.04
C GLU A 355 14.50 -3.72 18.37
N LEU A 356 14.01 -4.95 18.26
CA LEU A 356 14.74 -6.05 17.64
C LEU A 356 14.93 -5.81 16.12
N ALA A 357 13.89 -5.40 15.39
CA ALA A 357 13.98 -5.10 13.97
C ALA A 357 14.99 -3.97 13.68
N THR A 358 15.00 -2.93 14.52
CA THR A 358 15.95 -1.82 14.41
C THR A 358 17.39 -2.29 14.66
N SER A 359 17.61 -3.13 15.67
CA SER A 359 18.94 -3.67 15.98
C SER A 359 19.49 -4.60 14.89
N LEU A 360 18.61 -5.31 14.19
CA LEU A 360 18.95 -6.23 13.09
C LEU A 360 19.03 -5.53 11.73
N GLY A 361 18.63 -4.25 11.63
CA GLY A 361 18.61 -3.50 10.36
C GLY A 361 17.52 -3.94 9.38
N HIS A 362 16.40 -4.50 9.87
CA HIS A 362 15.29 -4.93 9.03
C HIS A 362 14.28 -3.80 8.78
N ASP A 363 14.66 -2.84 7.96
CA ASP A 363 13.92 -1.60 7.72
C ASP A 363 12.46 -1.81 7.28
N GLU A 364 12.18 -2.80 6.43
CA GLU A 364 10.80 -3.13 6.01
C GLU A 364 9.95 -3.63 7.19
N THR A 365 10.54 -4.42 8.10
CA THR A 365 9.85 -4.88 9.31
C THR A 365 9.69 -3.74 10.32
N VAL A 366 10.67 -2.82 10.43
CA VAL A 366 10.53 -1.59 11.23
C VAL A 366 9.31 -0.79 10.77
N LEU A 367 9.19 -0.52 9.45
CA LEU A 367 8.06 0.21 8.90
C LEU A 367 6.71 -0.48 9.20
N TRP A 368 6.66 -1.80 8.97
CA TRP A 368 5.47 -2.59 9.27
C TRP A 368 5.09 -2.52 10.76
N THR A 369 6.08 -2.69 11.66
CA THR A 369 5.85 -2.68 13.11
C THR A 369 5.38 -1.31 13.62
N LEU A 370 5.94 -0.21 13.08
CA LEU A 370 5.46 1.14 13.38
C LEU A 370 3.99 1.32 12.99
N SER A 371 3.61 0.82 11.81
CA SER A 371 2.22 0.87 11.35
C SER A 371 1.29 0.02 12.23
N GLN A 372 1.74 -1.15 12.68
CA GLN A 372 0.97 -2.00 13.59
C GLN A 372 0.83 -1.38 15.01
N LEU A 373 1.85 -0.69 15.51
CA LEU A 373 1.78 0.06 16.77
C LEU A 373 0.75 1.20 16.69
N SER A 374 0.68 1.89 15.54
CA SER A 374 -0.37 2.88 15.30
C SER A 374 -1.77 2.24 15.34
N GLY A 375 -1.96 1.09 14.70
CA GLY A 375 -3.22 0.33 14.78
C GLY A 375 -3.55 -0.15 16.18
N ALA A 376 -2.54 -0.55 16.95
CA ALA A 376 -2.70 -1.00 18.33
C ALA A 376 -3.21 0.12 19.26
N THR A 377 -2.60 1.30 19.17
CA THR A 377 -3.04 2.49 19.93
C THR A 377 -4.43 2.96 19.48
N GLY A 378 -4.72 2.90 18.18
CA GLY A 378 -6.05 3.17 17.64
C GLY A 378 -7.11 2.22 18.17
N SER A 379 -6.82 0.93 18.31
CA SER A 379 -7.73 -0.06 18.92
C SER A 379 -7.98 0.20 20.40
N ALA A 380 -7.03 0.84 21.10
CA ALA A 380 -7.22 1.35 22.46
C ALA A 380 -8.00 2.69 22.51
N CYS A 381 -8.40 3.21 21.33
CA CYS A 381 -8.95 4.56 21.19
C CYS A 381 -8.01 5.67 21.71
N ASP A 382 -6.70 5.45 21.68
CA ASP A 382 -5.67 6.46 21.93
C ASP A 382 -5.27 7.11 20.60
N PHE A 383 -5.99 8.17 20.21
CA PHE A 383 -5.77 8.84 18.94
C PHE A 383 -4.47 9.64 18.91
N LEU A 384 -3.98 10.12 20.06
CA LEU A 384 -2.69 10.79 20.15
C LEU A 384 -1.53 9.81 19.95
N GLY A 385 -1.60 8.63 20.58
CA GLY A 385 -0.65 7.55 20.34
C GLY A 385 -0.70 7.04 18.90
N MET A 386 -1.89 6.92 18.33
CA MET A 386 -2.09 6.52 16.93
C MET A 386 -1.42 7.51 15.95
N GLN A 387 -1.58 8.81 16.18
CA GLN A 387 -0.91 9.88 15.42
C GLN A 387 0.62 9.80 15.56
N HIS A 388 1.10 9.62 16.80
CA HIS A 388 2.54 9.51 17.07
C HIS A 388 3.19 8.38 16.25
N TRP A 389 2.61 7.18 16.28
CA TRP A 389 3.18 6.03 15.59
C TRP A 389 3.03 6.10 14.08
N SER A 390 1.89 6.58 13.55
CA SER A 390 1.71 6.76 12.11
C SER A 390 2.68 7.82 11.55
N ASN A 391 2.90 8.93 12.25
CA ASN A 391 3.88 9.94 11.86
C ASN A 391 5.30 9.37 11.86
N ARG A 392 5.68 8.60 12.87
CA ARG A 392 6.98 7.91 12.89
C ARG A 392 7.17 6.94 11.72
N ALA A 393 6.12 6.21 11.32
CA ALA A 393 6.16 5.35 10.14
C ALA A 393 6.40 6.16 8.85
N ILE A 394 5.69 7.27 8.69
CA ILE A 394 5.78 8.17 7.53
C ILE A 394 7.17 8.82 7.46
N GLU A 395 7.67 9.33 8.58
CA GLU A 395 9.00 9.93 8.68
C GLU A 395 10.11 8.92 8.39
N PHE A 396 9.96 7.68 8.86
CA PHE A 396 10.91 6.59 8.60
C PHE A 396 10.96 6.21 7.11
N ALA A 397 9.83 6.23 6.42
CA ALA A 397 9.71 5.86 5.01
C ALA A 397 10.26 6.94 4.05
N ARG A 398 10.15 8.23 4.42
CA ARG A 398 10.47 9.37 3.55
C ARG A 398 11.90 9.36 2.99
N PRO A 399 12.99 9.27 3.82
CA PRO A 399 14.36 9.28 3.33
C PRO A 399 14.73 8.02 2.54
N ARG A 400 13.93 6.97 2.63
CA ARG A 400 14.11 5.70 1.92
C ARG A 400 13.41 5.66 0.57
N GLY A 401 12.70 6.72 0.18
CA GLY A 401 11.93 6.78 -1.06
C GLY A 401 10.68 5.88 -1.05
N TRP A 402 10.17 5.49 0.12
CA TRP A 402 9.07 4.56 0.28
C TRP A 402 7.69 5.23 0.43
N ALA A 403 7.59 6.51 0.12
CA ALA A 403 6.33 7.26 0.25
C ALA A 403 5.13 6.64 -0.50
N ARG A 404 5.40 5.88 -1.57
CA ARG A 404 4.38 5.16 -2.36
C ARG A 404 4.40 3.64 -2.14
N SER A 405 5.06 3.17 -1.09
CA SER A 405 5.08 1.75 -0.77
C SER A 405 3.69 1.28 -0.29
N PRO A 406 3.16 0.16 -0.82
CA PRO A 406 1.91 -0.42 -0.32
C PRO A 406 1.92 -0.69 1.20
N ARG A 407 3.09 -0.94 1.78
CA ARG A 407 3.26 -1.14 3.22
C ARG A 407 2.97 0.12 4.05
N LEU A 408 3.08 1.32 3.45
CA LEU A 408 2.78 2.59 4.10
C LEU A 408 1.29 2.96 4.03
N ALA A 409 0.51 2.32 3.16
CA ALA A 409 -0.92 2.61 2.99
C ALA A 409 -1.68 2.52 4.31
N TYR A 410 -1.35 1.53 5.16
CA TYR A 410 -1.97 1.37 6.47
C TYR A 410 -1.63 2.50 7.44
N ALA A 411 -0.38 2.97 7.48
CA ALA A 411 -0.01 4.11 8.30
C ALA A 411 -0.68 5.42 7.83
N TYR A 412 -0.78 5.64 6.53
CA TYR A 412 -1.54 6.78 5.99
C TYR A 412 -3.04 6.69 6.32
N LEU A 413 -3.64 5.51 6.20
CA LEU A 413 -5.02 5.29 6.62
C LEU A 413 -5.23 5.69 8.08
N LEU A 414 -4.34 5.27 8.98
CA LEU A 414 -4.45 5.56 10.41
C LEU A 414 -4.22 7.04 10.70
N ALA A 415 -3.31 7.71 9.97
CA ALA A 415 -3.11 9.15 10.06
C ALA A 415 -4.35 9.93 9.59
N ALA A 416 -4.96 9.50 8.47
CA ALA A 416 -6.21 10.08 7.98
C ALA A 416 -7.36 9.87 8.96
N TRP A 417 -7.45 8.67 9.54
CA TRP A 417 -8.44 8.36 10.57
C TRP A 417 -8.26 9.20 11.83
N THR A 418 -7.02 9.43 12.25
CA THR A 418 -6.74 10.35 13.36
C THR A 418 -7.24 11.77 13.03
N GLY A 419 -6.88 12.31 11.87
CA GLY A 419 -7.35 13.63 11.44
C GLY A 419 -8.88 13.75 11.44
N PHE A 420 -9.56 12.68 10.97
CA PHE A 420 -11.02 12.60 11.04
C PHE A 420 -11.56 12.64 12.47
N GLN A 421 -10.97 11.89 13.40
CA GLN A 421 -11.43 11.80 14.80
C GLN A 421 -11.11 13.05 15.62
N THR A 422 -10.01 13.74 15.28
CA THR A 422 -9.60 14.98 15.94
C THR A 422 -10.23 16.24 15.30
N GLY A 423 -10.83 16.09 14.11
CA GLY A 423 -11.45 17.20 13.36
C GLY A 423 -10.46 18.00 12.50
N GLU A 424 -9.29 17.42 12.19
CA GLU A 424 -8.25 18.04 11.33
C GLU A 424 -8.50 17.67 9.86
N ILE A 425 -9.43 18.36 9.20
CA ILE A 425 -9.92 18.02 7.85
C ILE A 425 -8.81 18.02 6.79
N ASP A 426 -7.86 18.97 6.86
CA ASP A 426 -6.75 19.05 5.91
C ASP A 426 -5.83 17.83 6.05
N SER A 427 -5.49 17.43 7.28
CA SER A 427 -4.71 16.23 7.58
C SER A 427 -5.44 14.97 7.12
N GLN A 428 -6.74 14.88 7.39
CA GLN A 428 -7.59 13.78 6.91
C GLN A 428 -7.52 13.62 5.40
N SER A 429 -7.76 14.70 4.65
CA SER A 429 -7.82 14.70 3.19
C SER A 429 -6.47 14.36 2.58
N LEU A 430 -5.39 14.96 3.07
CA LEU A 430 -4.04 14.69 2.60
C LEU A 430 -3.66 13.20 2.78
N TYR A 431 -3.84 12.67 3.99
CA TYR A 431 -3.44 11.31 4.27
C TYR A 431 -4.38 10.27 3.64
N ALA A 432 -5.66 10.58 3.43
CA ALA A 432 -6.57 9.72 2.67
C ALA A 432 -6.11 9.58 1.21
N GLN A 433 -5.72 10.68 0.56
CA GLN A 433 -5.17 10.66 -0.79
C GLN A 433 -3.87 9.85 -0.86
N LEU A 434 -2.93 10.11 0.06
CA LEU A 434 -1.66 9.36 0.10
C LEU A 434 -1.87 7.87 0.36
N ALA A 435 -2.88 7.50 1.14
CA ALA A 435 -3.23 6.10 1.37
C ALA A 435 -3.73 5.42 0.09
N GLU A 436 -4.58 6.09 -0.71
CA GLU A 436 -5.04 5.58 -2.01
C GLU A 436 -3.88 5.44 -3.02
N GLU A 437 -3.01 6.45 -3.12
CA GLU A 437 -1.84 6.41 -4.00
C GLU A 437 -0.88 5.26 -3.64
N ALA A 438 -0.75 4.96 -2.35
CA ALA A 438 0.12 3.90 -1.86
C ALA A 438 -0.53 2.50 -1.89
N LEU A 439 -1.86 2.40 -1.94
CA LEU A 439 -2.59 1.16 -1.73
C LEU A 439 -2.17 0.02 -2.68
N GLY A 440 -2.04 0.30 -3.99
CA GLY A 440 -1.69 -0.71 -4.98
C GLY A 440 -2.59 -1.95 -4.91
N ARG A 441 -1.99 -3.14 -5.09
CA ARG A 441 -2.64 -4.44 -4.78
C ARG A 441 -2.29 -4.85 -3.36
N HIS A 442 -3.07 -4.39 -2.39
CA HIS A 442 -2.83 -4.70 -0.98
C HIS A 442 -3.41 -6.08 -0.63
N PRO A 443 -2.64 -6.99 0.01
CA PRO A 443 -3.12 -8.35 0.32
C PRO A 443 -4.19 -8.40 1.42
N ASN A 444 -4.30 -7.34 2.23
CA ASN A 444 -5.24 -7.27 3.34
C ASN A 444 -6.49 -6.49 2.95
N VAL A 445 -7.62 -7.20 2.85
CA VAL A 445 -8.94 -6.65 2.51
C VAL A 445 -9.40 -5.56 3.49
N GLU A 446 -9.05 -5.65 4.78
CA GLU A 446 -9.40 -4.64 5.78
C GLU A 446 -8.70 -3.30 5.51
N VAL A 447 -7.42 -3.34 5.11
CA VAL A 447 -6.66 -2.13 4.76
C VAL A 447 -7.25 -1.51 3.49
N GLU A 448 -7.54 -2.32 2.47
CA GLU A 448 -8.14 -1.83 1.23
C GLU A 448 -9.51 -1.18 1.49
N LEU A 449 -10.39 -1.87 2.23
CA LEU A 449 -11.72 -1.35 2.57
C LEU A 449 -11.60 -0.08 3.44
N GLY A 450 -10.69 -0.07 4.41
CA GLY A 450 -10.43 1.08 5.27
C GLY A 450 -9.96 2.31 4.48
N VAL A 451 -9.01 2.14 3.57
CA VAL A 451 -8.48 3.22 2.73
C VAL A 451 -9.57 3.81 1.84
N ARG A 452 -10.33 2.96 1.14
CA ARG A 452 -11.44 3.41 0.27
C ARG A 452 -12.56 4.08 1.06
N SER A 453 -12.86 3.56 2.25
CA SER A 453 -13.83 4.19 3.16
C SER A 453 -13.38 5.57 3.61
N MET A 454 -12.09 5.72 3.95
CA MET A 454 -11.54 7.00 4.38
C MET A 454 -11.51 8.02 3.23
N ALA A 455 -11.18 7.58 2.00
CA ALA A 455 -11.25 8.44 0.81
C ALA A 455 -12.68 8.93 0.55
N ALA A 456 -13.68 8.05 0.66
CA ALA A 456 -15.09 8.43 0.54
C ALA A 456 -15.52 9.41 1.65
N LEU A 457 -15.06 9.20 2.89
CA LEU A 457 -15.31 10.14 4.00
C LEU A 457 -14.67 11.51 3.74
N ALA A 458 -13.42 11.55 3.29
CA ALA A 458 -12.73 12.80 2.97
C ALA A 458 -13.43 13.53 1.81
N ALA A 459 -13.83 12.81 0.78
CA ALA A 459 -14.62 13.36 -0.32
C ALA A 459 -15.98 13.93 0.16
N PHE A 460 -16.64 13.25 1.09
CA PHE A 460 -17.89 13.73 1.67
C PHE A 460 -17.71 15.04 2.46
N GLU A 461 -16.66 15.13 3.29
CA GLU A 461 -16.39 16.32 4.11
C GLU A 461 -15.99 17.54 3.25
N SER A 462 -15.27 17.33 2.16
CA SER A 462 -14.81 18.39 1.24
C SER A 462 -15.85 18.79 0.18
N SER A 463 -16.93 18.01 0.01
CA SER A 463 -17.93 18.22 -1.04
C SER A 463 -19.17 18.94 -0.51
N THR A 464 -19.94 19.52 -1.43
CA THR A 464 -21.27 20.10 -1.18
C THR A 464 -22.30 19.50 -2.13
N GLY A 465 -23.56 19.61 -1.80
CA GLY A 465 -24.68 19.24 -2.67
C GLY A 465 -24.57 17.80 -3.19
N PHE A 466 -24.49 17.67 -4.51
CA PHE A 466 -24.46 16.36 -5.17
C PHE A 466 -23.17 15.56 -4.89
N GLY A 467 -22.03 16.23 -4.77
CA GLY A 467 -20.76 15.55 -4.44
C GLY A 467 -20.83 14.81 -3.09
N ARG A 468 -21.50 15.38 -2.10
CA ARG A 468 -21.78 14.68 -0.82
C ARG A 468 -22.62 13.44 -1.00
N TYR A 469 -23.64 13.51 -1.88
CA TYR A 469 -24.48 12.35 -2.19
C TYR A 469 -23.67 11.24 -2.86
N GLU A 470 -22.83 11.57 -3.85
CA GLU A 470 -21.96 10.59 -4.52
C GLU A 470 -20.98 9.93 -3.56
N ALA A 471 -20.32 10.73 -2.72
CA ALA A 471 -19.38 10.21 -1.73
C ALA A 471 -20.05 9.28 -0.69
N ALA A 472 -21.27 9.65 -0.23
CA ALA A 472 -22.05 8.80 0.67
C ALA A 472 -22.50 7.50 -0.01
N THR A 473 -22.91 7.57 -1.29
CA THR A 473 -23.25 6.39 -2.08
C THR A 473 -22.07 5.47 -2.24
N HIS A 474 -20.91 6.02 -2.59
CA HIS A 474 -19.69 5.23 -2.73
C HIS A 474 -19.31 4.52 -1.42
N PHE A 475 -19.41 5.23 -0.28
CA PHE A 475 -19.18 4.63 1.03
C PHE A 475 -20.18 3.50 1.32
N HIS A 476 -21.46 3.73 1.06
CA HIS A 476 -22.52 2.73 1.24
C HIS A 476 -22.24 1.47 0.41
N ASP A 477 -21.93 1.62 -0.88
CA ASP A 477 -21.68 0.51 -1.81
C ASP A 477 -20.47 -0.33 -1.36
N LEU A 478 -19.40 0.30 -0.84
CA LEU A 478 -18.25 -0.40 -0.25
C LEU A 478 -18.68 -1.34 0.89
N TRP A 479 -19.61 -0.89 1.74
CA TRP A 479 -20.07 -1.64 2.91
C TRP A 479 -21.22 -2.63 2.59
N GLN A 480 -21.78 -2.60 1.39
CA GLN A 480 -22.68 -3.64 0.86
C GLN A 480 -21.91 -4.82 0.24
N ALA A 481 -20.66 -4.63 -0.13
CA ALA A 481 -19.84 -5.66 -0.76
C ALA A 481 -19.64 -6.89 0.16
N PRO A 482 -19.55 -8.12 -0.39
CA PRO A 482 -19.34 -9.33 0.39
C PRO A 482 -18.10 -9.27 1.30
N ALA A 483 -17.03 -8.63 0.84
CA ALA A 483 -15.78 -8.45 1.60
C ALA A 483 -15.97 -7.72 2.94
N ALA A 484 -16.93 -6.79 3.04
CA ALA A 484 -17.23 -6.07 4.27
C ALA A 484 -17.85 -6.95 5.37
N ARG A 485 -18.30 -8.17 5.04
CA ARG A 485 -18.86 -9.11 6.01
C ARG A 485 -17.79 -9.86 6.82
N GLU A 486 -16.57 -9.90 6.31
CA GLU A 486 -15.47 -10.70 6.87
C GLU A 486 -14.44 -9.85 7.64
N VAL A 487 -14.65 -8.52 7.74
CA VAL A 487 -13.72 -7.63 8.44
C VAL A 487 -13.85 -7.72 9.97
N SER A 488 -12.85 -7.23 10.69
CA SER A 488 -12.82 -7.26 12.16
C SER A 488 -13.98 -6.49 12.80
N PRO A 489 -14.39 -6.85 14.04
CA PRO A 489 -15.34 -6.07 14.82
C PRO A 489 -14.93 -4.62 15.01
N ALA A 490 -13.62 -4.35 15.19
CA ALA A 490 -13.08 -3.02 15.37
C ALA A 490 -13.33 -2.16 14.12
N LEU A 491 -12.98 -2.64 12.92
CA LEU A 491 -13.22 -1.88 11.70
C LEU A 491 -14.72 -1.66 11.45
N THR A 492 -15.56 -2.67 11.72
CA THR A 492 -17.03 -2.52 11.64
C THR A 492 -17.53 -1.45 12.60
N GLY A 493 -17.06 -1.47 13.86
CA GLY A 493 -17.46 -0.51 14.89
C GLY A 493 -16.99 0.93 14.62
N PHE A 494 -15.91 1.11 13.87
CA PHE A 494 -15.47 2.46 13.44
C PHE A 494 -16.19 2.96 12.19
N ALA A 495 -16.44 2.11 11.21
CA ALA A 495 -16.90 2.52 9.90
C ALA A 495 -18.45 2.57 9.76
N VAL A 496 -19.17 1.58 10.31
CA VAL A 496 -20.64 1.56 10.15
C VAL A 496 -21.35 2.73 10.82
N PRO A 497 -20.92 3.27 11.97
CA PRO A 497 -21.44 4.55 12.47
C PRO A 497 -21.32 5.69 11.47
N GLN A 498 -20.25 5.70 10.66
CA GLN A 498 -20.09 6.71 9.61
C GLN A 498 -21.07 6.50 8.46
N GLU A 499 -21.34 5.24 8.07
CA GLU A 499 -22.37 4.95 7.07
C GLU A 499 -23.74 5.46 7.52
N VAL A 500 -24.13 5.20 8.78
CA VAL A 500 -25.38 5.72 9.36
C VAL A 500 -25.40 7.25 9.36
N ARG A 501 -24.32 7.89 9.80
CA ARG A 501 -24.17 9.35 9.81
C ARG A 501 -24.31 9.94 8.41
N LEU A 502 -23.60 9.40 7.42
CA LEU A 502 -23.66 9.84 6.03
C LEU A 502 -25.10 9.68 5.48
N ALA A 503 -25.70 8.50 5.66
CA ALA A 503 -27.03 8.22 5.21
C ALA A 503 -28.07 9.19 5.81
N LEU A 504 -28.01 9.43 7.10
CA LEU A 504 -28.91 10.39 7.78
C LEU A 504 -28.70 11.83 7.29
N SER A 505 -27.46 12.24 7.02
CA SER A 505 -27.16 13.59 6.55
C SER A 505 -27.65 13.89 5.13
N ILE A 506 -27.78 12.86 4.27
CA ILE A 506 -28.33 12.97 2.91
C ILE A 506 -29.83 12.59 2.82
N GLY A 507 -30.44 12.21 3.96
CA GLY A 507 -31.87 11.87 4.05
C GLY A 507 -32.22 10.42 3.65
N GLU A 508 -31.23 9.53 3.50
CA GLU A 508 -31.40 8.12 3.14
C GLU A 508 -31.65 7.24 4.39
N LEU A 509 -32.80 7.42 5.01
CA LEU A 509 -33.18 6.72 6.23
C LEU A 509 -33.19 5.18 6.07
N THR A 510 -33.45 4.68 4.87
CA THR A 510 -33.45 3.24 4.57
C THR A 510 -32.03 2.68 4.72
N TRP A 511 -31.01 3.35 4.16
CA TRP A 511 -29.62 2.93 4.31
C TRP A 511 -29.17 2.94 5.76
N ALA A 512 -29.50 4.00 6.50
CA ALA A 512 -29.18 4.10 7.93
C ALA A 512 -29.78 2.93 8.72
N ARG A 513 -31.04 2.57 8.46
CA ARG A 513 -31.71 1.44 9.11
C ARG A 513 -31.06 0.10 8.74
N ASP A 514 -30.73 -0.11 7.46
CA ASP A 514 -30.17 -1.36 6.97
C ASP A 514 -28.72 -1.54 7.48
N ALA A 515 -27.93 -0.45 7.57
CA ALA A 515 -26.63 -0.44 8.20
C ALA A 515 -26.71 -0.79 9.69
N ALA A 516 -27.64 -0.18 10.43
CA ALA A 516 -27.86 -0.50 11.85
C ALA A 516 -28.30 -1.97 12.05
N ALA A 517 -29.16 -2.49 11.14
CA ALA A 517 -29.61 -3.88 11.20
C ALA A 517 -28.48 -4.89 10.94
N ARG A 518 -27.53 -4.56 10.05
CA ARG A 518 -26.33 -5.39 9.82
C ARG A 518 -25.47 -5.54 11.09
N VAL A 519 -25.26 -4.41 11.81
CA VAL A 519 -24.51 -4.45 13.07
C VAL A 519 -25.28 -5.23 14.13
N ALA A 520 -26.58 -5.04 14.25
CA ALA A 520 -27.42 -5.78 15.19
C ALA A 520 -27.44 -7.30 14.91
N GLY A 521 -27.41 -7.71 13.63
CA GLY A 521 -27.30 -9.12 13.24
C GLY A 521 -25.93 -9.72 13.53
N ARG A 522 -24.86 -8.93 13.41
CA ARG A 522 -23.48 -9.39 13.62
C ARG A 522 -23.05 -9.36 15.10
N PHE A 523 -23.48 -8.34 15.84
CA PHE A 523 -23.13 -8.11 17.24
C PHE A 523 -24.41 -7.89 18.06
N PRO A 524 -25.25 -8.92 18.23
CA PRO A 524 -26.54 -8.76 18.88
C PRO A 524 -26.35 -8.32 20.33
N GLY A 525 -27.09 -7.28 20.71
CA GLY A 525 -27.04 -6.72 22.06
C GLY A 525 -25.79 -5.89 22.40
N SER A 526 -24.89 -5.63 21.47
CA SER A 526 -23.73 -4.76 21.69
C SER A 526 -24.11 -3.28 21.79
N ALA A 527 -23.23 -2.49 22.40
CA ALA A 527 -23.38 -1.04 22.48
C ALA A 527 -23.49 -0.39 21.11
N GLU A 528 -22.70 -0.85 20.13
CA GLU A 528 -22.73 -0.37 18.74
C GLU A 528 -24.11 -0.56 18.12
N ALA A 529 -24.70 -1.75 18.25
CA ALA A 529 -26.03 -2.05 17.74
C ALA A 529 -27.12 -1.17 18.38
N LEU A 530 -27.04 -0.98 19.70
CA LEU A 530 -28.01 -0.19 20.46
C LEU A 530 -27.92 1.31 20.13
N VAL A 531 -26.69 1.85 20.01
CA VAL A 531 -26.48 3.28 19.67
C VAL A 531 -26.98 3.58 18.25
N LEU A 532 -26.65 2.75 17.26
CA LEU A 532 -27.13 2.94 15.90
C LEU A 532 -28.65 2.83 15.81
N ALA A 533 -29.26 1.91 16.55
CA ALA A 533 -30.72 1.84 16.63
C ALA A 533 -31.33 3.11 17.25
N ALA A 534 -30.70 3.67 18.29
CA ALA A 534 -31.14 4.91 18.92
C ALA A 534 -30.99 6.11 17.98
N GLU A 535 -29.92 6.21 17.19
CA GLU A 535 -29.71 7.24 16.17
C GLU A 535 -30.82 7.22 15.11
N VAL A 536 -31.14 6.03 14.58
CA VAL A 536 -32.19 5.85 13.59
C VAL A 536 -33.56 6.20 14.18
N LEU A 537 -33.85 5.83 15.44
CA LEU A 537 -35.08 6.22 16.11
C LEU A 537 -35.18 7.72 16.33
N ALA A 538 -34.11 8.37 16.77
CA ALA A 538 -34.05 9.80 16.97
C ALA A 538 -34.25 10.57 15.64
N ALA A 539 -33.67 10.08 14.54
CA ALA A 539 -33.87 10.64 13.20
C ALA A 539 -35.34 10.53 12.73
N ARG A 540 -36.09 9.55 13.25
CA ARG A 540 -37.53 9.39 13.02
C ARG A 540 -38.42 10.17 13.98
N GLY A 541 -37.85 10.99 14.86
CA GLY A 541 -38.58 11.74 15.89
C GLY A 541 -39.02 10.91 17.09
N LYS A 542 -38.62 9.64 17.19
CA LYS A 542 -38.97 8.73 18.29
C LYS A 542 -38.03 8.90 19.51
N ASN A 543 -37.89 10.12 19.98
CA ASN A 543 -36.90 10.53 20.98
C ASN A 543 -37.03 9.76 22.32
N ARG A 544 -38.25 9.45 22.77
CA ARG A 544 -38.47 8.69 24.03
C ARG A 544 -37.98 7.25 23.91
N GLU A 545 -38.22 6.58 22.75
CA GLU A 545 -37.76 5.23 22.50
C GLU A 545 -36.22 5.20 22.45
N ALA A 546 -35.60 6.16 21.74
CA ALA A 546 -34.15 6.32 21.65
C ALA A 546 -33.52 6.50 23.04
N LEU A 547 -34.04 7.39 23.88
CA LEU A 547 -33.56 7.62 25.26
C LEU A 547 -33.69 6.36 26.12
N THR A 548 -34.73 5.56 25.93
CA THR A 548 -34.90 4.31 26.67
C THR A 548 -33.79 3.31 26.34
N ILE A 549 -33.40 3.20 25.08
CA ILE A 549 -32.26 2.35 24.64
C ILE A 549 -30.94 2.88 25.24
N LEU A 550 -30.68 4.20 25.15
CA LEU A 550 -29.45 4.81 25.65
C LEU A 550 -29.29 4.69 27.19
N ARG A 551 -30.40 4.65 27.94
CA ARG A 551 -30.38 4.40 29.40
C ARG A 551 -29.94 2.99 29.75
N ARG A 552 -30.33 2.00 28.94
CA ARG A 552 -29.90 0.58 29.15
C ARG A 552 -28.40 0.41 29.02
N LEU A 553 -27.72 1.16 28.12
CA LEU A 553 -26.27 1.12 27.99
C LEU A 553 -25.49 1.43 29.29
N ARG A 554 -26.11 2.13 30.23
CA ARG A 554 -25.48 2.46 31.55
C ARG A 554 -25.91 1.54 32.69
N GLN A 555 -26.97 0.80 32.51
CA GLN A 555 -27.57 -0.04 33.56
C GLN A 555 -27.21 -1.50 33.38
N ASP A 556 -27.05 -1.95 32.15
CA ASP A 556 -26.79 -3.35 31.79
C ASP A 556 -25.29 -3.55 31.51
N ASP A 557 -24.77 -4.77 31.72
CA ASP A 557 -23.43 -5.15 31.28
C ASP A 557 -23.43 -5.46 29.78
N VAL A 558 -23.46 -4.38 28.99
CA VAL A 558 -23.56 -4.44 27.53
C VAL A 558 -22.17 -4.58 26.92
N PRO A 559 -21.94 -5.58 26.04
CA PRO A 559 -20.67 -5.70 25.34
C PRO A 559 -20.33 -4.46 24.51
N VAL A 560 -19.11 -3.93 24.66
CA VAL A 560 -18.61 -2.77 23.91
C VAL A 560 -17.38 -3.18 23.13
N HIS A 561 -17.43 -3.12 21.80
CA HIS A 561 -16.30 -3.42 20.92
C HIS A 561 -15.39 -2.22 20.70
N VAL A 562 -15.98 -1.00 20.63
CA VAL A 562 -15.27 0.25 20.39
C VAL A 562 -15.76 1.31 21.38
N ARG A 563 -14.89 1.75 22.29
CA ARG A 563 -15.28 2.65 23.38
C ARG A 563 -15.77 4.04 22.92
N THR A 564 -15.38 4.51 21.73
CA THR A 564 -15.91 5.75 21.14
C THR A 564 -17.43 5.73 20.97
N THR A 565 -18.03 4.54 20.86
CA THR A 565 -19.49 4.34 20.79
C THR A 565 -20.20 4.92 22.02
N LEU A 566 -19.60 4.79 23.21
CA LEU A 566 -20.20 5.30 24.45
C LEU A 566 -20.21 6.85 24.47
N VAL A 567 -19.17 7.49 23.94
CA VAL A 567 -19.12 8.95 23.82
C VAL A 567 -20.20 9.46 22.83
N ALA A 568 -20.35 8.77 21.69
CA ALA A 568 -21.42 9.09 20.74
C ALA A 568 -22.81 8.91 21.38
N ALA A 569 -22.99 7.87 22.20
CA ALA A 569 -24.22 7.64 22.96
C ALA A 569 -24.53 8.77 23.93
N ASP A 570 -23.52 9.25 24.68
CA ASP A 570 -23.69 10.35 25.64
C ASP A 570 -24.00 11.68 24.95
N VAL A 571 -23.37 11.98 23.81
CA VAL A 571 -23.68 13.17 22.99
C VAL A 571 -25.11 13.09 22.44
N LEU A 572 -25.52 11.94 21.91
CA LEU A 572 -26.90 11.73 21.45
C LEU A 572 -27.90 11.87 22.61
N ALA A 573 -27.61 11.26 23.75
CA ALA A 573 -28.46 11.36 24.93
C ALA A 573 -28.58 12.82 25.40
N ALA A 574 -27.46 13.58 25.45
CA ALA A 574 -27.44 14.99 25.82
C ALA A 574 -28.38 15.81 24.92
N ARG A 575 -28.33 15.60 23.61
CA ARG A 575 -29.21 16.24 22.65
C ARG A 575 -30.70 15.96 22.94
N LEU A 576 -31.03 14.70 23.16
CA LEU A 576 -32.42 14.27 23.38
C LEU A 576 -32.97 14.74 24.73
N ILE A 577 -32.12 14.82 25.75
CA ILE A 577 -32.46 15.32 27.09
C ILE A 577 -32.68 16.84 27.02
N LEU A 578 -31.81 17.58 26.30
CA LEU A 578 -31.99 18.99 26.04
C LEU A 578 -33.31 19.29 25.33
N ALA A 579 -33.60 18.50 24.28
CA ALA A 579 -34.87 18.63 23.53
C ALA A 579 -36.11 18.35 24.39
N ALA A 580 -35.96 17.62 25.49
CA ALA A 580 -37.04 17.39 26.48
C ALA A 580 -37.12 18.52 27.56
N GLY A 581 -36.25 19.56 27.48
CA GLY A 581 -36.24 20.70 28.38
C GLY A 581 -35.32 20.55 29.60
N ASP A 582 -34.59 19.45 29.76
CA ASP A 582 -33.69 19.24 30.87
C ASP A 582 -32.24 19.63 30.51
N ARG A 583 -31.94 20.95 30.67
CA ARG A 583 -30.61 21.51 30.42
C ARG A 583 -29.53 20.93 31.35
N HIS A 584 -29.86 20.76 32.62
CA HIS A 584 -28.89 20.27 33.61
C HIS A 584 -28.49 18.80 33.34
N GLY A 585 -29.46 17.94 33.05
CA GLY A 585 -29.19 16.55 32.64
C GLY A 585 -28.39 16.46 31.34
N SER A 586 -28.62 17.38 30.38
CA SER A 586 -27.83 17.46 29.15
C SER A 586 -26.35 17.82 29.42
N LEU A 587 -26.09 18.84 30.25
CA LEU A 587 -24.74 19.25 30.64
C LEU A 587 -24.00 18.15 31.38
N SER A 588 -24.63 17.44 32.31
CA SER A 588 -24.04 16.32 33.03
C SER A 588 -23.56 15.22 32.06
N ARG A 589 -24.35 14.92 31.03
CA ARG A 589 -23.98 13.93 30.01
C ARG A 589 -22.78 14.38 29.17
N LEU A 590 -22.73 15.65 28.81
CA LEU A 590 -21.61 16.20 28.05
C LEU A 590 -20.32 16.22 28.87
N ILE A 591 -20.38 16.53 30.14
CA ILE A 591 -19.22 16.49 31.05
C ILE A 591 -18.66 15.06 31.14
N ASP A 592 -19.51 14.04 31.29
CA ASP A 592 -19.11 12.62 31.28
C ASP A 592 -18.40 12.26 29.94
N ALA A 593 -18.94 12.74 28.81
CA ALA A 593 -18.36 12.54 27.48
C ALA A 593 -17.02 13.24 27.32
N PHE A 594 -16.90 14.48 27.79
CA PHE A 594 -15.66 15.26 27.74
C PHE A 594 -14.54 14.66 28.58
N ASP A 595 -14.86 14.08 29.74
CA ASP A 595 -13.89 13.46 30.65
C ASP A 595 -13.07 12.36 29.97
N TRP A 596 -13.73 11.58 29.13
CA TRP A 596 -13.06 10.51 28.38
C TRP A 596 -12.40 11.03 27.09
N ALA A 597 -13.04 11.97 26.37
CA ALA A 597 -12.65 12.40 25.06
C ALA A 597 -11.44 13.36 25.06
N ASP A 598 -11.38 14.28 26.03
CA ASP A 598 -10.33 15.31 26.16
C ASP A 598 -8.93 14.68 26.26
N GLN A 599 -8.77 13.67 27.12
CA GLN A 599 -7.49 12.98 27.34
C GLN A 599 -6.97 12.22 26.11
N ARG A 600 -7.83 11.94 25.11
CA ARG A 600 -7.54 11.11 23.92
C ARG A 600 -7.58 11.88 22.62
N GLY A 601 -7.85 13.19 22.68
CA GLY A 601 -7.99 14.04 21.50
C GLY A 601 -9.23 13.72 20.65
N PHE A 602 -10.25 13.03 21.22
CA PHE A 602 -11.42 12.56 20.49
C PHE A 602 -12.48 13.65 20.39
N ARG A 603 -12.72 14.20 19.21
CA ARG A 603 -13.63 15.35 19.00
C ARG A 603 -14.81 15.04 18.10
N ARG A 604 -14.73 14.01 17.25
CA ARG A 604 -15.67 13.78 16.15
C ARG A 604 -17.15 13.81 16.55
N PRO A 605 -17.66 13.12 17.59
CA PRO A 605 -19.08 13.16 17.93
C PRO A 605 -19.59 14.56 18.30
N PHE A 606 -18.72 15.40 18.85
CA PHE A 606 -19.06 16.77 19.20
C PHE A 606 -19.13 17.67 17.97
N LEU A 607 -18.22 17.48 16.99
CA LEU A 607 -18.23 18.19 15.73
C LEU A 607 -19.45 17.82 14.88
N ASP A 608 -19.85 16.55 14.90
CA ASP A 608 -21.04 16.05 14.20
C ASP A 608 -22.35 16.54 14.85
N ALA A 609 -22.31 16.95 16.12
CA ALA A 609 -23.47 17.46 16.83
C ALA A 609 -24.02 18.77 16.24
N GLY A 610 -23.14 19.66 15.76
CA GLY A 610 -23.54 20.89 15.07
C GLY A 610 -24.12 22.00 15.99
N ALA A 611 -25.00 22.83 15.45
CA ALA A 611 -25.43 24.09 16.03
C ALA A 611 -26.02 23.97 17.46
N TRP A 612 -26.79 22.95 17.78
CA TRP A 612 -27.37 22.79 19.12
C TRP A 612 -26.30 22.71 20.21
N LEU A 613 -25.19 22.03 19.93
CA LEU A 613 -24.09 21.89 20.88
C LEU A 613 -23.30 23.21 20.98
N ALA A 614 -23.05 23.88 19.86
CA ALA A 614 -22.41 25.21 19.86
C ALA A 614 -23.20 26.19 20.73
N GLU A 615 -24.53 26.26 20.57
CA GLU A 615 -25.41 27.11 21.38
C GLU A 615 -25.37 26.73 22.86
N LEU A 616 -25.43 25.43 23.18
CA LEU A 616 -25.38 24.98 24.56
C LEU A 616 -24.04 25.32 25.22
N ILE A 617 -22.90 25.10 24.54
CA ILE A 617 -21.58 25.45 25.06
C ILE A 617 -21.47 26.96 25.27
N ALA A 618 -21.85 27.77 24.29
CA ALA A 618 -21.79 29.23 24.36
C ALA A 618 -22.61 29.80 25.53
N THR A 619 -23.77 29.20 25.80
CA THR A 619 -24.68 29.63 26.89
C THR A 619 -24.34 29.03 28.25
N SER A 620 -23.41 28.10 28.34
CA SER A 620 -23.02 27.35 29.56
C SER A 620 -21.56 27.60 29.96
N THR A 621 -20.93 28.66 29.47
CA THR A 621 -19.55 29.00 29.84
C THR A 621 -19.38 29.08 31.35
N GLY A 622 -18.40 28.40 31.92
CA GLY A 622 -18.15 28.29 33.35
C GLY A 622 -18.83 27.08 34.04
N GLU A 623 -19.68 26.31 33.32
CA GLU A 623 -20.37 25.15 33.87
C GLU A 623 -19.64 23.81 33.55
N PHE A 624 -18.61 23.80 32.70
CA PHE A 624 -17.89 22.58 32.30
C PHE A 624 -16.71 22.24 33.22
N GLY A 625 -16.43 23.03 34.25
CA GLY A 625 -15.39 22.77 35.24
C GLY A 625 -13.99 22.59 34.60
N ARG A 626 -13.32 21.47 34.85
CA ARG A 626 -11.99 21.20 34.28
C ARG A 626 -11.95 21.08 32.75
N HIS A 627 -13.09 20.88 32.10
CA HIS A 627 -13.23 20.73 30.66
C HIS A 627 -13.57 22.01 29.90
N GLU A 628 -13.53 23.18 30.55
CA GLU A 628 -13.79 24.47 29.92
C GLU A 628 -12.92 24.71 28.67
N ARG A 629 -11.64 24.38 28.77
CA ARG A 629 -10.74 24.50 27.63
C ARG A 629 -11.14 23.60 26.45
N PHE A 630 -11.53 22.37 26.73
CA PHE A 630 -11.97 21.42 25.70
C PHE A 630 -13.29 21.86 25.08
N ALA A 631 -14.26 22.29 25.90
CA ALA A 631 -15.53 22.86 25.43
C ALA A 631 -15.31 24.07 24.51
N ALA A 632 -14.42 25.00 24.92
CA ALA A 632 -14.06 26.15 24.09
C ALA A 632 -13.42 25.76 22.75
N GLN A 633 -12.56 24.76 22.73
CA GLN A 633 -11.97 24.23 21.49
C GLN A 633 -13.03 23.60 20.57
N ILE A 634 -13.98 22.85 21.11
CA ILE A 634 -15.10 22.30 20.33
C ILE A 634 -15.95 23.43 19.76
N LEU A 635 -16.29 24.43 20.57
CA LEU A 635 -17.06 25.60 20.13
C LEU A 635 -16.35 26.33 18.98
N GLN A 636 -15.06 26.60 19.12
CA GLN A 636 -14.27 27.22 18.06
C GLN A 636 -14.30 26.42 16.78
N SER A 637 -14.07 25.10 16.84
CA SER A 637 -14.11 24.21 15.66
C SER A 637 -15.49 24.20 14.98
N LEU A 638 -16.58 24.29 15.75
CA LEU A 638 -17.95 24.37 15.22
C LEU A 638 -18.22 25.71 14.52
N THR A 639 -17.71 26.82 15.08
CA THR A 639 -17.87 28.18 14.50
C THR A 639 -17.01 28.37 13.26
N ASP A 640 -15.74 27.94 13.27
CA ASP A 640 -14.83 28.04 12.12
C ASP A 640 -15.35 27.21 10.94
N SER A 641 -16.04 26.10 11.20
CA SER A 641 -16.68 25.27 10.18
C SER A 641 -17.90 25.95 9.54
N ASP A 642 -18.62 26.77 10.25
CA ASP A 642 -19.76 27.56 9.71
C ASP A 642 -19.27 28.75 8.86
N ASP A 643 -18.17 29.39 9.19
CA ASP A 643 -17.59 30.52 8.43
C ASP A 643 -16.91 30.07 7.12
N SER A 644 -16.27 28.88 7.11
CA SER A 644 -15.60 28.33 5.93
C SER A 644 -16.57 27.69 4.93
N ALA A 645 -17.72 27.25 5.36
CA ALA A 645 -18.84 26.87 4.52
C ALA A 645 -19.75 28.09 4.40
N GLY A 646 -19.62 28.88 3.32
CA GLY A 646 -20.68 29.78 2.88
C GLY A 646 -21.97 28.96 2.65
N ARG A 647 -22.55 28.42 3.72
CA ARG A 647 -23.73 27.56 3.69
C ARG A 647 -24.94 28.40 3.29
N PRO A 648 -25.59 28.05 2.15
CA PRO A 648 -26.91 28.57 1.91
C PRO A 648 -27.84 27.98 2.97
N THR A 649 -28.47 28.81 3.72
CA THR A 649 -29.51 28.53 4.72
C THR A 649 -30.60 27.65 4.15
N SER A 650 -30.82 26.52 4.85
CA SER A 650 -32.01 25.67 4.87
C SER A 650 -32.57 25.12 3.56
N ILE A 651 -32.12 23.92 3.22
CA ILE A 651 -33.05 22.91 2.69
C ILE A 651 -33.88 22.45 3.90
N VAL A 652 -35.18 22.68 3.90
CA VAL A 652 -36.10 22.28 4.98
C VAL A 652 -36.08 20.76 5.20
N SER A 653 -35.62 19.98 4.20
CA SER A 653 -35.36 18.54 4.26
C SER A 653 -34.51 18.13 3.07
N PRO A 654 -33.46 17.28 3.21
CA PRO A 654 -32.63 16.87 2.08
C PRO A 654 -33.42 16.08 1.02
N LEU A 655 -32.96 16.19 -0.22
CA LEU A 655 -33.55 15.44 -1.33
C LEU A 655 -33.13 13.96 -1.22
N THR A 656 -34.06 13.05 -1.51
CA THR A 656 -33.74 11.61 -1.64
C THR A 656 -33.01 11.35 -2.97
N ARG A 657 -32.42 10.18 -3.11
CA ARG A 657 -31.76 9.73 -4.34
C ARG A 657 -32.63 9.95 -5.57
N ARG A 658 -33.88 9.50 -5.50
CA ARG A 658 -34.83 9.58 -6.61
C ARG A 658 -35.24 11.01 -6.93
N GLU A 659 -35.36 11.85 -5.92
CA GLU A 659 -35.62 13.28 -6.10
C GLU A 659 -34.40 13.99 -6.73
N THR A 660 -33.20 13.60 -6.37
CA THR A 660 -31.94 14.16 -6.96
C THR A 660 -31.82 13.74 -8.43
N GLU A 661 -32.10 12.47 -8.76
CA GLU A 661 -32.14 11.98 -10.14
C GLU A 661 -33.15 12.77 -10.97
N VAL A 662 -34.35 12.93 -10.47
CA VAL A 662 -35.43 13.70 -11.16
C VAL A 662 -35.07 15.19 -11.26
N LEU A 663 -34.42 15.77 -10.24
CA LEU A 663 -33.97 17.17 -10.26
C LEU A 663 -32.96 17.43 -11.37
N ARG A 664 -32.07 16.49 -11.69
CA ARG A 664 -31.09 16.60 -12.78
C ARG A 664 -31.73 16.70 -14.16
N ASP A 665 -32.87 16.08 -14.35
CA ASP A 665 -33.62 16.16 -15.61
C ASP A 665 -34.51 17.39 -15.73
N LEU A 666 -34.73 18.11 -14.62
CA LEU A 666 -35.52 19.35 -14.66
C LEU A 666 -34.89 20.48 -15.52
N PRO A 667 -33.55 20.65 -15.65
CA PRO A 667 -33.00 21.62 -16.58
C PRO A 667 -33.21 21.28 -18.06
N SER A 668 -33.34 20.01 -18.40
CA SER A 668 -33.69 19.55 -19.76
C SER A 668 -35.15 19.91 -19.99
N GLN A 669 -35.53 20.49 -21.12
CA GLN A 669 -36.93 20.84 -21.43
C GLN A 669 -37.86 19.60 -21.65
N ARG A 670 -37.46 18.41 -21.14
CA ARG A 670 -38.22 17.17 -21.25
C ARG A 670 -39.54 17.23 -20.49
N TYR A 671 -40.57 16.58 -21.01
CA TYR A 671 -41.83 16.40 -20.33
C TYR A 671 -41.73 15.29 -19.26
N PHE A 672 -42.64 15.30 -18.29
CA PHE A 672 -42.63 14.33 -17.19
C PHE A 672 -42.89 12.89 -17.63
N ASP A 673 -43.59 12.69 -18.76
CA ASP A 673 -43.81 11.38 -19.41
C ASP A 673 -42.47 10.80 -19.95
N GLN A 674 -41.62 11.62 -20.54
CA GLN A 674 -40.32 11.22 -21.03
C GLN A 674 -39.38 10.84 -19.86
N ILE A 675 -39.37 11.65 -18.78
CA ILE A 675 -38.61 11.34 -17.56
C ILE A 675 -39.13 10.04 -16.93
N ALA A 676 -40.47 9.84 -16.90
CA ALA A 676 -41.07 8.62 -16.38
C ALA A 676 -40.65 7.36 -17.16
N GLN A 677 -40.57 7.48 -18.48
CA GLN A 677 -40.18 6.40 -19.38
C GLN A 677 -38.68 6.03 -19.15
N ASP A 678 -37.78 7.03 -19.05
CA ASP A 678 -36.36 6.80 -18.83
C ASP A 678 -36.07 6.10 -17.50
N TYR A 679 -36.88 6.40 -16.47
CA TYR A 679 -36.73 5.80 -15.14
C TYR A 679 -37.61 4.58 -14.88
N GLY A 680 -38.40 4.13 -15.85
CA GLY A 680 -39.24 2.96 -15.72
C GLY A 680 -40.34 3.11 -14.64
N VAL A 681 -40.87 4.32 -14.41
CA VAL A 681 -41.88 4.63 -13.38
C VAL A 681 -43.09 5.31 -13.98
N SER A 682 -44.19 5.42 -13.21
CA SER A 682 -45.39 6.13 -13.68
C SER A 682 -45.16 7.66 -13.70
N VAL A 683 -45.85 8.36 -14.60
CA VAL A 683 -45.88 9.84 -14.65
C VAL A 683 -46.31 10.44 -13.32
N ASN A 684 -47.24 9.79 -12.62
CA ASN A 684 -47.67 10.21 -11.29
C ASN A 684 -46.57 10.11 -10.25
N THR A 685 -45.74 9.09 -10.34
CA THR A 685 -44.55 8.93 -9.46
C THR A 685 -43.54 10.09 -9.67
N VAL A 686 -43.28 10.45 -10.95
CA VAL A 686 -42.40 11.60 -11.25
C VAL A 686 -43.01 12.89 -10.72
N LYS A 687 -44.30 13.12 -10.92
CA LYS A 687 -45.04 14.31 -10.37
C LYS A 687 -44.95 14.39 -8.86
N THR A 688 -45.04 13.24 -8.18
CA THR A 688 -44.88 13.18 -6.71
C THR A 688 -43.45 13.56 -6.26
N HIS A 689 -42.44 13.06 -6.95
CA HIS A 689 -41.09 13.46 -6.69
C HIS A 689 -40.83 14.95 -6.94
N VAL A 690 -41.35 15.49 -8.06
CA VAL A 690 -41.23 16.92 -8.39
C VAL A 690 -41.92 17.80 -7.34
N ALA A 691 -43.13 17.43 -6.91
CA ALA A 691 -43.84 18.17 -5.85
C ALA A 691 -43.04 18.12 -4.51
N SER A 692 -42.43 17.00 -4.19
CA SER A 692 -41.58 16.86 -3.01
C SER A 692 -40.28 17.70 -3.14
N ILE A 693 -39.64 17.75 -4.31
CA ILE A 693 -38.52 18.60 -4.65
C ILE A 693 -38.89 20.08 -4.45
N TYR A 694 -40.02 20.53 -5.02
CA TYR A 694 -40.44 21.93 -4.90
C TYR A 694 -40.67 22.32 -3.44
N ARG A 695 -41.34 21.44 -2.66
CA ARG A 695 -41.54 21.68 -1.22
C ARG A 695 -40.24 21.74 -0.45
N LYS A 696 -39.26 20.85 -0.75
CA LYS A 696 -37.95 20.79 -0.06
C LYS A 696 -37.05 21.97 -0.42
N LEU A 697 -37.15 22.47 -1.65
CA LEU A 697 -36.42 23.65 -2.10
C LEU A 697 -37.13 24.98 -1.77
N GLY A 698 -38.37 24.92 -1.25
CA GLY A 698 -39.14 26.12 -0.93
C GLY A 698 -39.61 26.89 -2.17
N VAL A 699 -39.81 26.23 -3.30
CA VAL A 699 -40.14 26.84 -4.59
C VAL A 699 -41.49 26.32 -5.11
N THR A 700 -42.07 27.04 -6.08
CA THR A 700 -43.41 26.72 -6.61
C THR A 700 -43.38 26.19 -8.04
N GLY A 701 -42.24 26.30 -8.73
CA GLY A 701 -42.17 25.97 -10.15
C GLY A 701 -40.85 25.35 -10.59
N ARG A 702 -40.88 24.69 -11.76
CA ARG A 702 -39.69 24.03 -12.37
C ARG A 702 -38.50 24.95 -12.57
N ARG A 703 -38.75 26.17 -13.09
CA ARG A 703 -37.68 27.16 -13.33
C ARG A 703 -37.04 27.61 -12.04
N GLU A 704 -37.87 27.88 -11.02
CA GLU A 704 -37.39 28.26 -9.69
C GLU A 704 -36.62 27.12 -9.04
N ALA A 705 -37.08 25.88 -9.15
CA ALA A 705 -36.37 24.72 -8.62
C ALA A 705 -34.98 24.54 -9.24
N VAL A 706 -34.84 24.76 -10.55
CA VAL A 706 -33.54 24.68 -11.24
C VAL A 706 -32.62 25.82 -10.82
N LEU A 707 -33.14 27.04 -10.69
CA LEU A 707 -32.37 28.20 -10.25
C LEU A 707 -31.90 28.04 -8.80
N GLU A 708 -32.79 27.63 -7.91
CA GLU A 708 -32.49 27.40 -6.51
C GLU A 708 -31.51 26.21 -6.34
N ALA A 709 -31.72 25.11 -7.05
CA ALA A 709 -30.81 23.99 -7.05
C ALA A 709 -29.38 24.36 -7.51
N ARG A 710 -29.23 25.21 -8.52
CA ARG A 710 -27.94 25.77 -8.94
C ARG A 710 -27.35 26.69 -7.89
N ARG A 711 -28.18 27.54 -7.27
CA ARG A 711 -27.73 28.47 -6.21
C ARG A 711 -27.15 27.73 -5.00
N ILE A 712 -27.74 26.60 -4.64
CA ILE A 712 -27.31 25.77 -3.49
C ILE A 712 -26.40 24.61 -3.87
N GLY A 713 -25.93 24.52 -5.13
CA GLY A 713 -24.97 23.53 -5.60
C GLY A 713 -25.50 22.10 -5.76
N LEU A 714 -26.81 21.93 -6.00
CA LEU A 714 -27.43 20.63 -6.29
C LEU A 714 -27.48 20.30 -7.80
N LEU A 715 -27.22 21.29 -8.66
CA LEU A 715 -27.15 21.18 -10.12
C LEU A 715 -25.93 21.92 -10.66
#